data_1f2d81da9e3edbb5d8b31420f926ae41
#
_entry.id   1f2d81da9e3edbb5d8b31420f926ae41
#
_cell.length_a   1.000
_cell.length_b   1.000
_cell.length_c   1.000
_cell.angle_alpha   90.00
_cell.angle_beta   90.00
_cell.angle_gamma   90.00
#
_symmetry.space_group_name_H-M   'P 1'
#
loop_
_entity.id
_entity.type
_entity.pdbx_description
1 polymer ?
#
loop_
_entity_poly.entity_id
_entity_poly.type
_entity_poly.pdbx_seq_one_letter_code
_entity_poly.pdbx_strand_id
1 'polypeptide(L)'
;LQPSEPLKLLLVVYLAAYLADRLPIHLNLLQLLAPTIILVSAAIFLLLAQKDLGTATIFILLYFTIIYLASGKRRILLIGAGIILSAAVIGYFAFDVIQVRINSWLDPWFDPGNQTYQLVQSLLAVANGGLFGSGAGLGSPTVVPVSHSDFIFASIGEETGLLGTSAVILIYAMLTVRGILIALKAKNSFQRYMAAGITMYLVLQAVLIMGGNLRLIPLTGVTLPFASYGGSSLVTACIAGLIMLLISNQPEESPAYTVFTFPYKLTSVGVLAALAAITLINGYYAIIRSDSLLKRNDDPRWAINDRYVIRGEILDRKNQVIAQTTGNAGEYKRTILYPELSNTVGYSNPLYGQGGIESSLDGYLRGLQGISNSQIFWQDLLYNQPPEGLNVRLTISLELQQKADELLADKKGALVLLNAQSGEILVMSSHPNFDANQLDTMWEAWKEDSNAPLINRATQGEYPLGTLLSPFLLTAYESLGNSLPAIPSSWGYEMKDGTTLHCALPPVSNDWYAAVQAGCPQASVILGKKLGLKTVINAYHTWGFDLTNSLPLASSKPGDLSIMTNLEEASLGQGGFRVSPLQVALAAAVYSIDGQRPAPLLAMAVNTPKEGWVVLPVEPSTSTYPKNILENDVQNFSIAGTATWQAIGQAQTEEGIITWAIAGTVPDWQGTPLALALVLEEDNPGLASSIATKVLTETMQ
;
A
#
# COMPACT_ATOMS: atom_id res chain seq x y z
N LEU A 1 -19.95 32.18 16.83
CA LEU A 1 -20.01 31.98 18.28
C LEU A 1 -20.77 30.69 18.56
N GLN A 2 -20.15 29.73 19.27
CA GLN A 2 -20.78 28.47 19.65
C GLN A 2 -21.18 28.56 21.14
N PRO A 3 -22.46 28.70 21.48
CA PRO A 3 -22.92 28.89 22.86
C PRO A 3 -22.59 27.71 23.79
N SER A 4 -22.41 26.52 23.25
CA SER A 4 -22.08 25.31 24.02
C SER A 4 -20.70 25.39 24.70
N GLU A 5 -19.75 26.17 24.20
CA GLU A 5 -18.42 26.32 24.80
C GLU A 5 -18.48 27.02 26.17
N PRO A 6 -19.02 28.25 26.29
CA PRO A 6 -19.17 28.90 27.62
C PRO A 6 -20.12 28.12 28.53
N LEU A 7 -21.11 27.40 27.98
CA LEU A 7 -22.05 26.59 28.78
C LEU A 7 -21.33 25.46 29.56
N LYS A 8 -20.27 24.87 29.00
CA LYS A 8 -19.43 23.88 29.73
C LYS A 8 -18.77 24.49 30.98
N LEU A 9 -18.21 25.70 30.85
CA LEU A 9 -17.63 26.40 32.00
C LEU A 9 -18.68 26.79 33.03
N LEU A 10 -19.84 27.28 32.58
CA LEU A 10 -20.96 27.61 33.45
C LEU A 10 -21.48 26.38 34.22
N LEU A 11 -21.52 25.21 33.59
CA LEU A 11 -21.85 23.95 34.23
C LEU A 11 -20.87 23.64 35.40
N VAL A 12 -19.57 23.83 35.14
CA VAL A 12 -18.53 23.63 36.19
C VAL A 12 -18.75 24.57 37.32
N VAL A 13 -18.98 25.88 37.07
CA VAL A 13 -19.26 26.89 38.11
C VAL A 13 -20.49 26.54 38.89
N TYR A 14 -21.59 26.20 38.22
CA TYR A 14 -22.85 25.81 38.89
C TYR A 14 -22.69 24.59 39.79
N LEU A 15 -22.07 23.53 39.26
CA LEU A 15 -21.84 22.30 40.04
C LEU A 15 -20.92 22.56 41.24
N ALA A 16 -19.84 23.33 41.02
CA ALA A 16 -18.92 23.68 42.12
C ALA A 16 -19.64 24.45 43.23
N ALA A 17 -20.46 25.45 42.89
CA ALA A 17 -21.25 26.22 43.86
C ALA A 17 -22.30 25.35 44.58
N TYR A 18 -23.08 24.57 43.83
CA TYR A 18 -24.12 23.70 44.38
C TYR A 18 -23.54 22.63 45.33
N LEU A 19 -22.44 21.96 44.94
CA LEU A 19 -21.83 20.91 45.74
C LEU A 19 -21.12 21.49 46.97
N ALA A 20 -20.55 22.68 46.88
CA ALA A 20 -19.89 23.35 48.01
C ALA A 20 -20.90 23.74 49.11
N ASP A 21 -22.11 24.14 48.72
CA ASP A 21 -23.19 24.53 49.66
C ASP A 21 -23.85 23.31 50.34
N ARG A 22 -23.98 22.19 49.60
CA ARG A 22 -24.75 21.01 50.04
C ARG A 22 -23.91 19.93 50.75
N LEU A 23 -22.61 19.90 50.54
CA LEU A 23 -21.72 18.98 51.25
C LEU A 23 -21.01 19.73 52.39
N PRO A 24 -21.15 19.34 53.71
CA PRO A 24 -21.16 17.96 54.23
C PRO A 24 -22.51 17.43 54.77
N ILE A 25 -23.66 17.91 54.31
CA ILE A 25 -24.92 17.39 54.77
C ILE A 25 -25.07 15.92 54.31
N HIS A 26 -25.50 15.02 55.23
CA HIS A 26 -25.75 13.59 54.93
C HIS A 26 -27.00 13.40 54.02
N LEU A 27 -26.93 13.84 52.78
CA LEU A 27 -27.99 13.65 51.81
C LEU A 27 -27.88 12.27 51.14
N ASN A 28 -29.02 11.64 50.92
CA ASN A 28 -29.08 10.48 50.04
C ASN A 28 -28.64 10.89 48.60
N LEU A 29 -28.00 9.98 47.90
CA LEU A 29 -27.46 10.24 46.53
C LEU A 29 -28.52 10.83 45.61
N LEU A 30 -29.78 10.37 45.71
CA LEU A 30 -30.91 10.83 44.92
C LEU A 30 -31.28 12.30 45.23
N GLN A 31 -31.25 12.69 46.50
CA GLN A 31 -31.53 14.07 46.92
C GLN A 31 -30.42 15.06 46.53
N LEU A 32 -29.17 14.57 46.42
CA LEU A 32 -28.03 15.34 45.96
C LEU A 32 -28.09 15.55 44.44
N LEU A 33 -28.52 14.53 43.70
CA LEU A 33 -28.51 14.54 42.24
C LEU A 33 -29.76 15.16 41.61
N ALA A 34 -30.96 15.02 42.25
CA ALA A 34 -32.23 15.38 41.63
C ALA A 34 -32.30 16.81 41.05
N PRO A 35 -31.85 17.88 41.71
CA PRO A 35 -31.91 19.24 41.16
C PRO A 35 -30.93 19.45 40.00
N THR A 36 -29.76 18.81 40.05
CA THR A 36 -28.72 18.95 39.02
C THR A 36 -29.03 18.10 37.78
N ILE A 37 -29.68 16.94 37.95
CA ILE A 37 -30.12 16.08 36.85
C ILE A 37 -31.11 16.83 35.93
N ILE A 38 -32.08 17.54 36.47
CA ILE A 38 -33.10 18.26 35.66
C ILE A 38 -32.41 19.28 34.76
N LEU A 39 -31.52 20.09 35.33
CA LEU A 39 -30.81 21.14 34.55
C LEU A 39 -29.86 20.56 33.51
N VAL A 40 -29.10 19.53 33.85
CA VAL A 40 -28.16 18.88 32.98
C VAL A 40 -28.89 18.09 31.87
N SER A 41 -29.98 17.41 32.21
CA SER A 41 -30.83 16.72 31.21
C SER A 41 -31.46 17.70 30.23
N ALA A 42 -31.90 18.87 30.68
CA ALA A 42 -32.40 19.92 29.78
C ALA A 42 -31.31 20.43 28.84
N ALA A 43 -30.09 20.66 29.37
CA ALA A 43 -28.94 21.07 28.52
C ALA A 43 -28.56 19.97 27.50
N ILE A 44 -28.50 18.71 27.91
CA ILE A 44 -28.21 17.58 27.03
C ILE A 44 -29.31 17.44 25.96
N PHE A 45 -30.58 17.58 26.34
CA PHE A 45 -31.70 17.53 25.38
C PHE A 45 -31.56 18.62 24.31
N LEU A 46 -31.22 19.85 24.67
CA LEU A 46 -30.98 20.93 23.70
C LEU A 46 -29.78 20.63 22.78
N LEU A 47 -28.69 20.07 23.30
CA LEU A 47 -27.53 19.68 22.53
C LEU A 47 -27.85 18.53 21.55
N LEU A 48 -28.65 17.55 21.98
CA LEU A 48 -29.14 16.47 21.11
C LEU A 48 -30.04 17.02 19.98
N ALA A 49 -30.93 17.99 20.29
CA ALA A 49 -31.76 18.66 19.30
C ALA A 49 -30.91 19.43 18.25
N GLN A 50 -29.75 19.95 18.65
CA GLN A 50 -28.77 20.60 17.76
C GLN A 50 -27.84 19.60 17.04
N LYS A 51 -27.97 18.29 17.31
CA LYS A 51 -27.09 17.22 16.82
C LYS A 51 -25.61 17.36 17.26
N ASP A 52 -25.36 18.13 18.33
CA ASP A 52 -24.02 18.32 18.92
C ASP A 52 -23.74 17.22 19.95
N LEU A 53 -23.49 16.02 19.44
CA LEU A 53 -23.29 14.80 20.25
C LEU A 53 -21.96 14.82 21.01
N GLY A 54 -20.93 15.44 20.42
CA GLY A 54 -19.64 15.57 21.05
C GLY A 54 -19.68 16.38 22.35
N THR A 55 -20.32 17.55 22.29
CA THR A 55 -20.53 18.39 23.47
C THR A 55 -21.43 17.72 24.50
N ALA A 56 -22.51 17.02 24.08
CA ALA A 56 -23.35 16.25 24.98
C ALA A 56 -22.56 15.19 25.77
N THR A 57 -21.64 14.48 25.11
CA THR A 57 -20.76 13.49 25.76
C THR A 57 -19.84 14.15 26.78
N ILE A 58 -19.27 15.33 26.48
CA ILE A 58 -18.46 16.10 27.44
C ILE A 58 -19.29 16.51 28.65
N PHE A 59 -20.53 16.97 28.44
CA PHE A 59 -21.41 17.35 29.56
C PHE A 59 -21.67 16.17 30.48
N ILE A 60 -21.95 15.00 29.96
CA ILE A 60 -22.16 13.78 30.76
C ILE A 60 -20.89 13.42 31.54
N LEU A 61 -19.73 13.40 30.87
CA LEU A 61 -18.45 13.09 31.48
C LEU A 61 -18.10 14.09 32.62
N LEU A 62 -18.22 15.39 32.34
CA LEU A 62 -17.96 16.44 33.33
C LEU A 62 -18.89 16.30 34.53
N TYR A 63 -20.19 16.15 34.31
CA TYR A 63 -21.19 16.01 35.37
C TYR A 63 -20.82 14.86 36.33
N PHE A 64 -20.64 13.66 35.82
CA PHE A 64 -20.36 12.50 36.63
C PHE A 64 -18.98 12.56 37.29
N THR A 65 -17.98 13.13 36.60
CA THR A 65 -16.64 13.30 37.17
C THR A 65 -16.62 14.29 38.32
N ILE A 66 -17.27 15.46 38.21
CA ILE A 66 -17.31 16.46 39.28
C ILE A 66 -18.08 15.92 40.48
N ILE A 67 -19.20 15.25 40.27
CA ILE A 67 -19.97 14.63 41.39
C ILE A 67 -19.15 13.51 42.03
N TYR A 68 -18.39 12.73 41.27
CA TYR A 68 -17.50 11.73 41.83
C TYR A 68 -16.41 12.36 42.68
N LEU A 69 -15.76 13.42 42.20
CA LEU A 69 -14.71 14.14 42.93
C LEU A 69 -15.23 14.73 44.25
N ALA A 70 -16.47 15.19 44.27
CA ALA A 70 -17.10 15.75 45.45
C ALA A 70 -17.59 14.69 46.46
N SER A 71 -18.16 13.57 45.97
CA SER A 71 -18.81 12.55 46.81
C SER A 71 -17.91 11.36 47.17
N GLY A 72 -16.86 11.09 46.38
CA GLY A 72 -15.98 9.93 46.53
C GLY A 72 -16.60 8.57 46.18
N LYS A 73 -17.86 8.53 45.70
CA LYS A 73 -18.61 7.29 45.47
C LYS A 73 -18.36 6.75 44.07
N ARG A 74 -17.56 5.66 43.92
CA ARG A 74 -17.22 5.04 42.63
C ARG A 74 -18.42 4.60 41.78
N ARG A 75 -19.56 4.29 42.40
CA ARG A 75 -20.81 3.93 41.73
C ARG A 75 -21.27 5.01 40.73
N ILE A 76 -20.92 6.29 40.98
CA ILE A 76 -21.26 7.42 40.12
C ILE A 76 -20.58 7.31 38.75
N LEU A 77 -19.30 6.92 38.73
CA LEU A 77 -18.58 6.69 37.46
C LEU A 77 -19.17 5.52 36.66
N LEU A 78 -19.59 4.44 37.37
CA LEU A 78 -20.22 3.30 36.70
C LEU A 78 -21.60 3.68 36.10
N ILE A 79 -22.38 4.48 36.79
CA ILE A 79 -23.66 5.01 36.28
C ILE A 79 -23.40 5.90 35.07
N GLY A 80 -22.43 6.81 35.14
CA GLY A 80 -22.07 7.67 33.99
C GLY A 80 -21.61 6.87 32.78
N ALA A 81 -20.75 5.86 32.95
CA ALA A 81 -20.31 4.97 31.89
C ALA A 81 -21.50 4.17 31.27
N GLY A 82 -22.40 3.67 32.13
CA GLY A 82 -23.61 2.98 31.68
C GLY A 82 -24.54 3.89 30.85
N ILE A 83 -24.71 5.15 31.24
CA ILE A 83 -25.50 6.12 30.46
C ILE A 83 -24.84 6.42 29.12
N ILE A 84 -23.53 6.63 29.06
CA ILE A 84 -22.83 6.87 27.80
C ILE A 84 -22.93 5.66 26.87
N LEU A 85 -22.75 4.44 27.39
CA LEU A 85 -22.87 3.22 26.61
C LEU A 85 -24.30 3.04 26.09
N SER A 86 -25.31 3.24 26.95
CA SER A 86 -26.72 3.17 26.52
C SER A 86 -27.08 4.23 25.48
N ALA A 87 -26.56 5.46 25.65
CA ALA A 87 -26.74 6.54 24.67
C ALA A 87 -26.05 6.22 23.34
N ALA A 88 -24.89 5.58 23.34
CA ALA A 88 -24.21 5.15 22.14
C ALA A 88 -25.01 4.06 21.41
N VAL A 89 -25.52 3.05 22.11
CA VAL A 89 -26.35 1.98 21.54
C VAL A 89 -27.67 2.53 20.95
N ILE A 90 -28.40 3.33 21.74
CA ILE A 90 -29.67 3.94 21.25
C ILE A 90 -29.39 4.87 20.08
N GLY A 91 -28.33 5.67 20.17
CA GLY A 91 -27.93 6.60 19.13
C GLY A 91 -27.55 5.92 17.82
N TYR A 92 -26.92 4.75 17.88
CA TYR A 92 -26.56 3.97 16.70
C TYR A 92 -27.79 3.59 15.86
N PHE A 93 -28.92 3.27 16.49
CA PHE A 93 -30.16 2.93 15.80
C PHE A 93 -31.04 4.14 15.47
N ALA A 94 -30.81 5.28 16.15
CA ALA A 94 -31.68 6.46 16.01
C ALA A 94 -31.10 7.56 15.09
N PHE A 95 -29.78 7.60 14.88
CA PHE A 95 -29.12 8.69 14.17
C PHE A 95 -28.04 8.18 13.20
N ASP A 96 -28.20 8.44 11.91
CA ASP A 96 -27.25 8.06 10.84
C ASP A 96 -25.82 8.57 11.12
N VAL A 97 -25.69 9.79 11.67
CA VAL A 97 -24.40 10.39 12.00
C VAL A 97 -23.63 9.56 13.06
N ILE A 98 -24.34 9.00 14.07
CA ILE A 98 -23.72 8.15 15.07
C ILE A 98 -23.33 6.81 14.45
N GLN A 99 -24.19 6.25 13.61
CA GLN A 99 -23.92 5.01 12.89
C GLN A 99 -22.67 5.12 12.03
N VAL A 100 -22.56 6.17 11.22
CA VAL A 100 -21.36 6.44 10.40
C VAL A 100 -20.11 6.58 11.26
N ARG A 101 -20.15 7.32 12.39
CA ARG A 101 -19.00 7.51 13.27
C ARG A 101 -18.57 6.22 13.96
N ILE A 102 -19.50 5.36 14.37
CA ILE A 102 -19.19 4.06 14.98
C ILE A 102 -18.65 3.09 13.93
N ASN A 103 -19.25 3.02 12.75
CA ASN A 103 -18.78 2.18 11.66
C ASN A 103 -17.39 2.60 11.20
N SER A 104 -17.13 3.89 11.02
CA SER A 104 -15.81 4.44 10.68
C SER A 104 -14.76 4.13 11.76
N TRP A 105 -15.16 4.12 13.03
CA TRP A 105 -14.28 3.75 14.13
C TRP A 105 -13.96 2.25 14.14
N LEU A 106 -14.94 1.38 13.84
CA LEU A 106 -14.75 -0.08 13.79
C LEU A 106 -13.95 -0.50 12.55
N ASP A 107 -14.29 0.02 11.38
CA ASP A 107 -13.56 -0.21 10.14
C ASP A 107 -13.43 1.10 9.32
N PRO A 108 -12.29 1.80 9.42
CA PRO A 108 -12.07 3.03 8.67
C PRO A 108 -11.84 2.77 7.17
N TRP A 109 -11.55 1.53 6.78
CA TRP A 109 -11.16 1.20 5.42
C TRP A 109 -12.32 0.73 4.53
N PHE A 110 -13.55 0.66 5.04
CA PHE A 110 -14.70 0.19 4.26
C PHE A 110 -15.15 1.19 3.17
N ASP A 111 -14.96 2.50 3.37
CA ASP A 111 -15.31 3.55 2.41
C ASP A 111 -14.36 4.77 2.54
N PRO A 112 -13.06 4.58 2.23
CA PRO A 112 -12.03 5.57 2.51
C PRO A 112 -12.14 6.84 1.66
N GLY A 113 -12.85 6.79 0.54
CA GLY A 113 -13.07 7.93 -0.36
C GLY A 113 -14.25 8.83 0.03
N ASN A 114 -15.13 8.39 0.93
CA ASN A 114 -16.37 9.10 1.25
C ASN A 114 -16.63 9.14 2.77
N GLN A 115 -17.37 8.17 3.34
CA GLN A 115 -17.86 8.23 4.72
C GLN A 115 -16.73 8.21 5.77
N THR A 116 -15.66 7.48 5.52
CA THR A 116 -14.54 7.34 6.46
C THR A 116 -13.35 8.24 6.11
N TYR A 117 -13.44 9.03 5.03
CA TYR A 117 -12.36 9.86 4.49
C TYR A 117 -11.64 10.69 5.56
N GLN A 118 -12.38 11.38 6.43
CA GLN A 118 -11.80 12.24 7.47
C GLN A 118 -10.89 11.47 8.44
N LEU A 119 -11.33 10.30 8.91
CA LEU A 119 -10.56 9.48 9.84
C LEU A 119 -9.36 8.84 9.14
N VAL A 120 -9.54 8.34 7.92
CA VAL A 120 -8.45 7.79 7.10
C VAL A 120 -7.37 8.84 6.90
N GLN A 121 -7.73 10.05 6.46
CA GLN A 121 -6.77 11.14 6.25
C GLN A 121 -6.09 11.60 7.54
N SER A 122 -6.77 11.52 8.69
CA SER A 122 -6.16 11.77 9.99
C SER A 122 -5.06 10.75 10.32
N LEU A 123 -5.32 9.46 10.09
CA LEU A 123 -4.35 8.39 10.32
C LEU A 123 -3.15 8.47 9.36
N LEU A 124 -3.40 8.80 8.09
CA LEU A 124 -2.37 9.02 7.08
C LEU A 124 -1.50 10.24 7.41
N ALA A 125 -2.09 11.33 7.94
CA ALA A 125 -1.37 12.51 8.41
C ALA A 125 -0.36 12.15 9.52
N VAL A 126 -0.81 11.40 10.51
CA VAL A 126 0.05 10.92 11.61
C VAL A 126 1.16 9.99 11.10
N ALA A 127 0.83 9.09 10.16
CA ALA A 127 1.79 8.19 9.55
C ALA A 127 2.86 8.94 8.73
N ASN A 128 2.45 9.96 7.97
CA ASN A 128 3.34 10.82 7.16
C ASN A 128 4.30 11.62 8.03
N GLY A 129 3.85 12.07 9.21
CA GLY A 129 4.71 12.80 10.14
C GLY A 129 5.82 11.96 10.77
N GLY A 130 5.68 10.64 10.88
CA GLY A 130 6.71 9.77 11.44
C GLY A 130 7.22 10.23 12.80
N LEU A 131 8.54 10.16 13.03
CA LEU A 131 9.16 10.55 14.31
C LEU A 131 9.32 12.08 14.46
N PHE A 132 9.78 12.76 13.38
CA PHE A 132 10.19 14.17 13.44
C PHE A 132 9.22 15.14 12.73
N GLY A 133 8.26 14.62 11.96
CA GLY A 133 7.36 15.41 11.15
C GLY A 133 7.92 15.76 9.78
N SER A 134 7.03 16.26 8.91
CA SER A 134 7.40 16.78 7.58
C SER A 134 8.06 18.16 7.66
N GLY A 135 7.97 18.85 8.80
CA GLY A 135 8.39 20.24 9.00
C GLY A 135 7.20 21.19 9.15
N ALA A 136 7.39 22.27 9.90
CA ALA A 136 6.34 23.27 10.12
C ALA A 136 5.96 23.98 8.81
N GLY A 137 4.70 23.87 8.40
CA GLY A 137 4.19 24.42 7.13
C GLY A 137 4.49 23.58 5.89
N LEU A 138 5.19 22.44 6.03
CA LEU A 138 5.58 21.56 4.92
C LEU A 138 4.68 20.31 4.82
N GLY A 139 3.78 20.12 5.77
CA GLY A 139 2.72 19.12 5.68
C GLY A 139 1.63 19.51 4.68
N SER A 140 0.71 18.60 4.44
CA SER A 140 -0.49 18.84 3.62
C SER A 140 -1.77 18.82 4.48
N PRO A 141 -1.88 19.67 5.52
CA PRO A 141 -2.98 19.62 6.47
C PRO A 141 -4.35 19.88 5.83
N THR A 142 -4.38 20.56 4.68
CA THR A 142 -5.62 20.85 3.91
C THR A 142 -6.27 19.58 3.33
N VAL A 143 -5.52 18.48 3.22
CA VAL A 143 -6.05 17.17 2.79
C VAL A 143 -7.00 16.59 3.85
N VAL A 144 -6.75 16.90 5.13
CA VAL A 144 -7.66 16.50 6.21
C VAL A 144 -8.79 17.52 6.30
N PRO A 145 -10.05 17.15 6.03
CA PRO A 145 -11.15 18.09 6.15
C PRO A 145 -11.24 18.65 7.58
N VAL A 146 -11.48 19.95 7.70
CA VAL A 146 -11.60 20.64 9.00
C VAL A 146 -10.34 20.48 9.89
N SER A 147 -9.17 20.35 9.27
CA SER A 147 -7.86 20.15 9.93
C SER A 147 -7.56 21.18 11.02
N HIS A 148 -7.97 22.44 10.80
CA HIS A 148 -7.72 23.55 11.71
C HIS A 148 -8.57 23.50 13.01
N SER A 149 -9.61 22.67 13.09
CA SER A 149 -10.44 22.55 14.30
C SER A 149 -10.44 21.11 14.85
N ASP A 150 -11.19 20.20 14.23
CA ASP A 150 -11.45 18.86 14.77
C ASP A 150 -10.30 17.88 14.56
N PHE A 151 -9.42 18.14 13.60
CA PHE A 151 -8.26 17.30 13.28
C PHE A 151 -6.92 18.01 13.47
N ILE A 152 -6.89 19.08 14.26
CA ILE A 152 -5.64 19.85 14.52
C ILE A 152 -4.53 18.97 15.10
N PHE A 153 -4.86 17.96 15.92
CA PHE A 153 -3.88 17.05 16.48
C PHE A 153 -3.19 16.20 15.41
N ALA A 154 -3.94 15.75 14.39
CA ALA A 154 -3.37 15.03 13.24
C ALA A 154 -2.49 15.94 12.39
N SER A 155 -2.88 17.21 12.20
CA SER A 155 -2.08 18.20 11.48
C SER A 155 -0.76 18.51 12.21
N ILE A 156 -0.82 18.69 13.55
CA ILE A 156 0.39 18.80 14.38
C ILE A 156 1.25 17.54 14.21
N GLY A 157 0.62 16.35 14.18
CA GLY A 157 1.32 15.08 13.98
C GLY A 157 2.02 15.01 12.63
N GLU A 158 1.40 15.47 11.55
CA GLU A 158 2.00 15.52 10.23
C GLU A 158 3.22 16.44 10.16
N GLU A 159 3.12 17.65 10.73
CA GLU A 159 4.19 18.64 10.64
C GLU A 159 5.31 18.45 11.67
N THR A 160 5.00 17.98 12.90
CA THR A 160 5.98 17.89 14.01
C THR A 160 6.26 16.46 14.46
N GLY A 161 5.60 15.48 13.87
CA GLY A 161 5.78 14.06 14.14
C GLY A 161 5.35 13.62 15.54
N LEU A 162 5.83 12.43 15.89
CA LEU A 162 5.60 11.85 17.23
C LEU A 162 6.20 12.71 18.35
N LEU A 163 7.32 13.38 18.11
CA LEU A 163 7.95 14.23 19.13
C LEU A 163 7.08 15.44 19.45
N GLY A 164 6.55 16.15 18.44
CA GLY A 164 5.71 17.32 18.67
C GLY A 164 4.37 16.96 19.31
N THR A 165 3.71 15.91 18.83
CA THR A 165 2.45 15.41 19.43
C THR A 165 2.65 14.93 20.85
N SER A 166 3.79 14.27 21.16
CA SER A 166 4.14 13.87 22.54
C SER A 166 4.35 15.08 23.44
N ALA A 167 4.94 16.18 22.94
CA ALA A 167 5.07 17.42 23.68
C ALA A 167 3.69 18.03 24.01
N VAL A 168 2.75 18.03 23.05
CA VAL A 168 1.36 18.47 23.28
C VAL A 168 0.69 17.62 24.37
N ILE A 169 0.79 16.29 24.27
CA ILE A 169 0.23 15.37 25.28
C ILE A 169 0.84 15.62 26.65
N LEU A 170 2.16 15.86 26.72
CA LEU A 170 2.86 16.17 27.96
C LEU A 170 2.34 17.47 28.60
N ILE A 171 2.03 18.50 27.82
CA ILE A 171 1.42 19.74 28.32
C ILE A 171 0.08 19.46 28.99
N TYR A 172 -0.79 18.62 28.40
CA TYR A 172 -2.06 18.23 29.03
C TYR A 172 -1.86 17.33 30.26
N ALA A 173 -0.84 16.49 30.28
CA ALA A 173 -0.47 15.71 31.46
C ALA A 173 -0.01 16.63 32.60
N MET A 174 0.83 17.62 32.31
CA MET A 174 1.25 18.64 33.27
C MET A 174 0.05 19.46 33.79
N LEU A 175 -0.86 19.86 32.87
CA LEU A 175 -2.09 20.58 33.25
C LEU A 175 -2.94 19.73 34.17
N THR A 176 -3.06 18.43 33.93
CA THR A 176 -3.78 17.49 34.83
C THR A 176 -3.19 17.47 36.23
N VAL A 177 -1.87 17.23 36.33
CA VAL A 177 -1.17 17.14 37.60
C VAL A 177 -1.26 18.46 38.38
N ARG A 178 -0.93 19.58 37.72
CA ARG A 178 -0.93 20.92 38.35
C ARG A 178 -2.35 21.35 38.73
N GLY A 179 -3.33 21.14 37.86
CA GLY A 179 -4.73 21.49 38.15
C GLY A 179 -5.32 20.71 39.34
N ILE A 180 -5.01 19.41 39.41
CA ILE A 180 -5.42 18.62 40.60
C ILE A 180 -4.68 19.05 41.89
N LEU A 181 -3.40 19.40 41.80
CA LEU A 181 -2.66 19.93 42.94
C LEU A 181 -3.25 21.27 43.43
N ILE A 182 -3.62 22.18 42.52
CA ILE A 182 -4.32 23.44 42.83
C ILE A 182 -5.64 23.12 43.53
N ALA A 183 -6.41 22.17 42.99
CA ALA A 183 -7.68 21.77 43.63
C ALA A 183 -7.48 21.22 45.05
N LEU A 184 -6.46 20.40 45.29
CA LEU A 184 -6.18 19.81 46.59
C LEU A 184 -5.69 20.84 47.63
N LYS A 185 -5.01 21.91 47.15
CA LYS A 185 -4.51 23.02 48.01
C LYS A 185 -5.51 24.17 48.16
N ALA A 186 -6.67 24.11 47.48
CA ALA A 186 -7.66 25.17 47.50
C ALA A 186 -8.24 25.42 48.88
N LYS A 187 -8.43 26.71 49.27
CA LYS A 187 -8.86 27.19 50.59
C LYS A 187 -10.24 26.70 50.99
N ASN A 188 -11.19 26.60 50.06
CA ASN A 188 -12.56 26.18 50.32
C ASN A 188 -13.08 25.17 49.31
N SER A 189 -14.22 24.52 49.61
CA SER A 189 -14.82 23.48 48.79
C SER A 189 -15.23 23.98 47.41
N PHE A 190 -15.72 25.24 47.30
CA PHE A 190 -16.09 25.82 46.02
C PHE A 190 -14.89 25.94 45.08
N GLN A 191 -13.79 26.53 45.54
CA GLN A 191 -12.56 26.68 44.75
C GLN A 191 -11.97 25.32 44.39
N ARG A 192 -12.05 24.32 45.31
CA ARG A 192 -11.59 22.96 45.06
C ARG A 192 -12.36 22.31 43.92
N TYR A 193 -13.69 22.33 43.97
CA TYR A 193 -14.51 21.74 42.94
C TYR A 193 -14.41 22.52 41.61
N MET A 194 -14.27 23.85 41.70
CA MET A 194 -14.03 24.70 40.53
C MET A 194 -12.74 24.34 39.86
N ALA A 195 -11.61 24.31 40.58
CA ALA A 195 -10.30 23.98 39.99
C ALA A 195 -10.27 22.58 39.43
N ALA A 196 -10.80 21.58 40.14
CA ALA A 196 -10.91 20.22 39.64
C ALA A 196 -11.82 20.11 38.40
N GLY A 197 -12.96 20.79 38.41
CA GLY A 197 -13.92 20.81 37.30
C GLY A 197 -13.34 21.45 36.03
N ILE A 198 -12.65 22.59 36.15
CA ILE A 198 -11.96 23.25 35.06
C ILE A 198 -10.86 22.35 34.47
N THR A 199 -10.05 21.72 35.35
CA THR A 199 -9.01 20.78 34.94
C THR A 199 -9.62 19.64 34.12
N MET A 200 -10.70 19.02 34.62
CA MET A 200 -11.38 17.93 33.91
C MET A 200 -12.04 18.41 32.62
N TYR A 201 -12.62 19.60 32.57
CA TYR A 201 -13.17 20.20 31.35
C TYR A 201 -12.11 20.26 30.24
N LEU A 202 -10.96 20.87 30.52
CA LEU A 202 -9.91 21.05 29.50
C LEU A 202 -9.29 19.70 29.08
N VAL A 203 -9.02 18.84 30.04
CA VAL A 203 -8.27 17.60 29.74
C VAL A 203 -9.14 16.50 29.15
N LEU A 204 -10.40 16.32 29.62
CA LEU A 204 -11.30 15.33 29.00
C LEU A 204 -11.63 15.71 27.56
N GLN A 205 -11.80 17.00 27.27
CA GLN A 205 -12.00 17.47 25.89
C GLN A 205 -10.79 17.16 25.04
N ALA A 206 -9.56 17.38 25.55
CA ALA A 206 -8.33 17.03 24.85
C ALA A 206 -8.18 15.52 24.62
N VAL A 207 -8.49 14.68 25.60
CA VAL A 207 -8.47 13.21 25.47
C VAL A 207 -9.47 12.73 24.41
N LEU A 208 -10.67 13.31 24.37
CA LEU A 208 -11.70 12.93 23.38
C LEU A 208 -11.29 13.27 21.96
N ILE A 209 -10.75 14.46 21.71
CA ILE A 209 -10.36 14.83 20.35
C ILE A 209 -9.13 14.05 19.89
N MET A 210 -8.08 13.99 20.71
CA MET A 210 -6.87 13.24 20.35
C MET A 210 -7.15 11.74 20.19
N GLY A 211 -7.98 11.16 21.08
CA GLY A 211 -8.40 9.76 20.97
C GLY A 211 -9.26 9.49 19.73
N GLY A 212 -10.13 10.43 19.33
CA GLY A 212 -10.92 10.35 18.10
C GLY A 212 -10.05 10.41 16.85
N ASN A 213 -9.08 11.33 16.77
CA ASN A 213 -8.15 11.45 15.65
C ASN A 213 -7.30 10.18 15.44
N LEU A 214 -6.98 9.47 16.53
CA LEU A 214 -6.18 8.23 16.52
C LEU A 214 -7.00 6.93 16.53
N ARG A 215 -8.31 6.99 16.30
CA ARG A 215 -9.18 5.80 16.29
C ARG A 215 -9.23 5.05 17.63
N LEU A 216 -8.89 5.68 18.77
CA LEU A 216 -9.08 5.06 20.10
C LEU A 216 -10.55 5.05 20.52
N ILE A 217 -11.29 6.08 20.13
CA ILE A 217 -12.71 6.25 20.37
C ILE A 217 -13.38 6.80 19.12
N PRO A 218 -14.71 6.69 18.97
CA PRO A 218 -15.43 7.33 17.85
C PRO A 218 -15.20 8.85 17.82
N LEU A 219 -15.16 9.45 16.63
CA LEU A 219 -15.00 10.88 16.44
C LEU A 219 -16.10 11.67 17.13
N THR A 220 -15.73 12.69 17.91
CA THR A 220 -16.67 13.51 18.69
C THR A 220 -16.94 14.88 18.07
N GLY A 221 -16.02 15.42 17.24
CA GLY A 221 -16.17 16.74 16.61
C GLY A 221 -16.08 17.88 17.64
N VAL A 222 -15.17 17.79 18.60
CA VAL A 222 -14.89 18.82 19.61
C VAL A 222 -13.54 19.45 19.35
N THR A 223 -13.34 20.68 19.82
CA THR A 223 -12.08 21.42 19.66
C THR A 223 -11.02 21.01 20.68
N LEU A 224 -9.73 21.05 20.31
CA LEU A 224 -8.61 20.89 21.24
C LEU A 224 -8.40 22.22 21.97
N PRO A 225 -8.59 22.30 23.32
CA PRO A 225 -8.43 23.55 24.07
C PRO A 225 -7.06 24.19 23.83
N PHE A 226 -7.03 25.49 23.62
CA PHE A 226 -5.86 26.33 23.28
C PHE A 226 -5.20 26.11 21.93
N ALA A 227 -5.50 25.01 21.22
CA ALA A 227 -4.84 24.68 19.94
C ALA A 227 -5.77 24.80 18.72
N SER A 228 -7.03 24.34 18.82
CA SER A 228 -7.97 24.38 17.69
C SER A 228 -8.42 25.79 17.36
N TYR A 229 -8.62 26.03 16.07
CA TYR A 229 -9.28 27.25 15.59
C TYR A 229 -10.77 27.24 16.00
N GLY A 230 -11.11 28.11 16.95
CA GLY A 230 -12.47 28.25 17.47
C GLY A 230 -12.54 29.42 18.45
N GLY A 231 -13.01 30.60 18.01
CA GLY A 231 -13.01 31.82 18.81
C GLY A 231 -13.71 31.65 20.16
N SER A 232 -14.87 31.00 20.23
CA SER A 232 -15.60 30.73 21.47
C SER A 232 -14.84 29.78 22.39
N SER A 233 -14.26 28.74 21.83
CA SER A 233 -13.49 27.71 22.57
C SER A 233 -12.23 28.33 23.18
N LEU A 234 -11.48 29.10 22.39
CA LEU A 234 -10.26 29.75 22.85
C LEU A 234 -10.52 30.75 23.98
N VAL A 235 -11.52 31.64 23.80
CA VAL A 235 -11.90 32.62 24.84
C VAL A 235 -12.33 31.89 26.14
N THR A 236 -13.15 30.85 26.02
CA THR A 236 -13.61 30.08 27.20
C THR A 236 -12.45 29.35 27.88
N ALA A 237 -11.52 28.77 27.10
CA ALA A 237 -10.32 28.11 27.64
C ALA A 237 -9.39 29.12 28.35
N CYS A 238 -9.21 30.32 27.79
CA CYS A 238 -8.44 31.40 28.43
C CYS A 238 -9.10 31.87 29.73
N ILE A 239 -10.42 32.06 29.76
CA ILE A 239 -11.15 32.40 31.01
C ILE A 239 -10.98 31.29 32.03
N ALA A 240 -11.10 30.03 31.62
CA ALA A 240 -10.87 28.89 32.53
C ALA A 240 -9.44 28.88 33.11
N GLY A 241 -8.43 29.16 32.29
CA GLY A 241 -7.04 29.30 32.69
C GLY A 241 -6.83 30.47 33.66
N LEU A 242 -7.43 31.62 33.42
CA LEU A 242 -7.37 32.77 34.34
C LEU A 242 -8.01 32.44 35.70
N ILE A 243 -9.15 31.78 35.71
CA ILE A 243 -9.78 31.31 36.99
C ILE A 243 -8.84 30.35 37.73
N MET A 244 -8.19 29.45 37.04
CA MET A 244 -7.21 28.53 37.66
C MET A 244 -6.03 29.29 38.25
N LEU A 245 -5.50 30.31 37.56
CA LEU A 245 -4.43 31.17 38.07
C LEU A 245 -4.86 31.96 39.32
N LEU A 246 -6.08 32.50 39.34
CA LEU A 246 -6.63 33.21 40.49
C LEU A 246 -6.75 32.29 41.72
N ILE A 247 -7.20 31.06 41.52
CA ILE A 247 -7.28 30.07 42.61
C ILE A 247 -5.89 29.68 43.13
N SER A 248 -4.93 29.50 42.18
CA SER A 248 -3.56 29.13 42.50
C SER A 248 -2.78 30.19 43.25
N ASN A 249 -3.09 31.48 43.05
CA ASN A 249 -2.37 32.62 43.65
C ASN A 249 -2.87 32.98 45.07
N GLN A 250 -3.79 32.21 45.64
CA GLN A 250 -4.24 32.46 47.00
C GLN A 250 -3.27 31.86 48.01
N PRO A 251 -3.01 32.55 49.18
CA PRO A 251 -2.11 32.04 50.21
C PRO A 251 -2.59 30.69 50.74
N GLU A 252 -1.63 29.78 50.94
CA GLU A 252 -1.87 28.45 51.53
C GLU A 252 -2.31 28.63 53.01
N GLU A 253 -3.62 28.60 53.28
CA GLU A 253 -4.13 28.37 54.62
C GLU A 253 -4.42 26.89 54.72
N SER A 254 -4.06 26.27 55.88
CA SER A 254 -4.36 24.86 56.13
C SER A 254 -5.86 24.62 55.94
N PRO A 255 -6.26 23.67 55.05
CA PRO A 255 -7.66 23.43 54.79
C PRO A 255 -8.37 23.06 56.07
N ALA A 256 -9.47 23.75 56.37
CA ALA A 256 -10.27 23.55 57.61
C ALA A 256 -10.92 22.15 57.70
N TYR A 257 -10.76 21.30 56.66
CA TYR A 257 -11.38 19.97 56.56
C TYR A 257 -10.42 18.92 56.05
N THR A 258 -10.56 17.68 56.49
CA THR A 258 -9.84 16.52 55.92
C THR A 258 -10.27 16.29 54.48
N VAL A 259 -9.35 16.52 53.52
CA VAL A 259 -9.63 16.32 52.10
C VAL A 259 -9.55 14.84 51.78
N PHE A 260 -10.60 14.29 51.19
CA PHE A 260 -10.58 12.94 50.62
C PHE A 260 -9.76 12.96 49.32
N THR A 261 -8.46 12.67 49.39
CA THR A 261 -7.51 12.77 48.26
C THR A 261 -7.67 11.65 47.26
N PHE A 262 -8.26 10.51 47.65
CA PHE A 262 -8.34 9.31 46.84
C PHE A 262 -9.09 9.51 45.49
N PRO A 263 -10.29 10.14 45.41
CA PRO A 263 -10.99 10.40 44.15
C PRO A 263 -10.16 11.23 43.16
N TYR A 264 -9.46 12.24 43.65
CA TYR A 264 -8.60 13.11 42.85
C TYR A 264 -7.41 12.34 42.28
N LYS A 265 -6.74 11.51 43.10
CA LYS A 265 -5.65 10.64 42.65
C LYS A 265 -6.11 9.64 41.60
N LEU A 266 -7.25 8.96 41.83
CA LEU A 266 -7.78 7.97 40.89
C LEU A 266 -8.15 8.61 39.57
N THR A 267 -8.82 9.75 39.55
CA THR A 267 -9.17 10.48 38.33
C THR A 267 -7.92 10.94 37.60
N SER A 268 -6.92 11.49 38.31
CA SER A 268 -5.65 11.90 37.70
C SER A 268 -4.93 10.72 37.08
N VAL A 269 -4.81 9.59 37.74
CA VAL A 269 -4.20 8.37 37.22
C VAL A 269 -4.96 7.86 35.97
N GLY A 270 -6.30 7.87 36.01
CA GLY A 270 -7.12 7.47 34.87
C GLY A 270 -6.90 8.35 33.66
N VAL A 271 -6.85 9.67 33.82
CA VAL A 271 -6.56 10.63 32.74
C VAL A 271 -5.13 10.47 32.21
N LEU A 272 -4.14 10.35 33.09
CA LEU A 272 -2.74 10.13 32.66
C LEU A 272 -2.57 8.80 31.93
N ALA A 273 -3.28 7.75 32.34
CA ALA A 273 -3.30 6.48 31.64
C ALA A 273 -3.93 6.61 30.23
N ALA A 274 -5.01 7.40 30.09
CA ALA A 274 -5.62 7.69 28.79
C ALA A 274 -4.65 8.47 27.88
N LEU A 275 -3.96 9.48 28.40
CA LEU A 275 -2.93 10.24 27.67
C LEU A 275 -1.74 9.36 27.27
N ALA A 276 -1.30 8.45 28.14
CA ALA A 276 -0.27 7.46 27.82
C ALA A 276 -0.72 6.50 26.71
N ALA A 277 -1.98 6.02 26.75
CA ALA A 277 -2.54 5.19 25.68
C ALA A 277 -2.58 5.94 24.35
N ILE A 278 -2.95 7.23 24.34
CA ILE A 278 -2.91 8.09 23.15
C ILE A 278 -1.49 8.18 22.61
N THR A 279 -0.46 8.36 23.47
CA THR A 279 0.95 8.41 23.03
C THR A 279 1.39 7.09 22.40
N LEU A 280 1.02 5.94 22.99
CA LEU A 280 1.37 4.62 22.47
C LEU A 280 0.72 4.34 21.12
N ILE A 281 -0.56 4.66 20.94
CA ILE A 281 -1.26 4.49 19.67
C ILE A 281 -0.73 5.46 18.61
N ASN A 282 -0.41 6.69 18.99
CA ASN A 282 0.23 7.64 18.10
C ASN A 282 1.57 7.10 17.58
N GLY A 283 2.41 6.57 18.47
CA GLY A 283 3.67 5.90 18.09
C GLY A 283 3.45 4.66 17.19
N TYR A 284 2.40 3.89 17.45
CA TYR A 284 2.02 2.75 16.60
C TYR A 284 1.73 3.17 15.16
N TYR A 285 0.93 4.23 14.95
CA TYR A 285 0.64 4.72 13.59
C TYR A 285 1.84 5.44 12.96
N ALA A 286 2.56 6.25 13.73
CA ALA A 286 3.69 7.04 13.22
C ALA A 286 4.93 6.21 12.88
N ILE A 287 5.15 5.05 13.50
CA ILE A 287 6.37 4.25 13.32
C ILE A 287 6.08 2.87 12.76
N ILE A 288 5.17 2.10 13.40
CA ILE A 288 4.98 0.68 13.05
C ILE A 288 4.12 0.52 11.81
N ARG A 289 3.05 1.29 11.68
CA ARG A 289 2.12 1.21 10.56
C ARG A 289 2.40 2.20 9.43
N SER A 290 3.36 3.12 9.59
CA SER A 290 3.61 4.20 8.61
C SER A 290 3.88 3.64 7.21
N ASP A 291 4.78 2.68 7.06
CA ASP A 291 5.11 2.09 5.75
C ASP A 291 3.90 1.46 5.04
N SER A 292 3.02 0.79 5.79
CA SER A 292 1.83 0.16 5.22
C SER A 292 0.74 1.16 4.86
N LEU A 293 0.69 2.29 5.56
CA LEU A 293 -0.30 3.35 5.33
C LEU A 293 0.12 4.26 4.18
N LEU A 294 1.40 4.62 4.10
CA LEU A 294 1.92 5.50 3.05
C LEU A 294 1.99 4.84 1.66
N LYS A 295 1.98 3.51 1.61
CA LYS A 295 1.88 2.76 0.33
C LYS A 295 0.46 2.64 -0.23
N ARG A 296 -0.51 3.28 0.40
CA ARG A 296 -1.91 3.22 -0.05
C ARG A 296 -2.15 4.19 -1.20
N ASN A 297 -2.89 3.73 -2.20
CA ASN A 297 -3.24 4.52 -3.39
C ASN A 297 -4.36 5.56 -3.12
N ASP A 298 -5.00 5.51 -1.95
CA ASP A 298 -6.06 6.42 -1.52
C ASP A 298 -5.54 7.62 -0.69
N ASP A 299 -4.22 7.83 -0.66
CA ASP A 299 -3.61 9.03 -0.05
C ASP A 299 -3.42 10.14 -1.11
N PRO A 300 -4.20 11.23 -1.08
CA PRO A 300 -4.06 12.31 -2.05
C PRO A 300 -2.82 13.22 -1.83
N ARG A 301 -2.06 13.04 -0.75
CA ARG A 301 -0.89 13.87 -0.44
C ARG A 301 0.20 13.75 -1.49
N TRP A 302 0.44 12.54 -1.97
CA TRP A 302 1.43 12.33 -3.01
C TRP A 302 1.06 13.09 -4.29
N ALA A 303 -0.23 13.14 -4.66
CA ALA A 303 -0.73 13.84 -5.83
C ALA A 303 -0.58 15.38 -5.73
N ILE A 304 -0.80 15.93 -4.54
CA ILE A 304 -0.64 17.37 -4.28
C ILE A 304 0.84 17.73 -4.35
N ASN A 305 1.69 16.93 -3.69
CA ASN A 305 3.13 17.15 -3.69
C ASN A 305 3.74 16.96 -5.08
N ASP A 306 3.22 16.02 -5.88
CA ASP A 306 3.73 15.73 -7.22
C ASP A 306 3.63 16.91 -8.18
N ARG A 307 2.65 17.81 -7.99
CA ARG A 307 2.52 19.06 -8.77
C ARG A 307 3.67 20.06 -8.56
N TYR A 308 4.43 19.89 -7.49
CA TYR A 308 5.56 20.76 -7.14
C TYR A 308 6.91 20.08 -7.30
N VAL A 309 6.95 18.80 -7.61
CA VAL A 309 8.18 18.00 -7.76
C VAL A 309 8.47 17.77 -9.23
N ILE A 310 9.66 18.14 -9.68
CA ILE A 310 10.18 17.72 -10.99
C ILE A 310 10.61 16.27 -10.85
N ARG A 311 9.74 15.35 -11.28
CA ARG A 311 10.08 13.93 -11.31
C ARG A 311 11.20 13.68 -12.33
N GLY A 312 12.18 12.85 -11.95
CA GLY A 312 13.27 12.47 -12.81
C GLY A 312 12.78 11.80 -14.11
N GLU A 313 13.56 11.92 -15.14
CA GLU A 313 13.27 11.26 -16.43
C GLU A 313 13.47 9.75 -16.33
N ILE A 314 12.64 9.01 -17.06
CA ILE A 314 12.84 7.59 -17.32
C ILE A 314 13.42 7.46 -18.71
N LEU A 315 14.59 6.83 -18.79
CA LEU A 315 15.40 6.71 -20.00
C LEU A 315 15.52 5.25 -20.43
N ASP A 316 15.67 5.03 -21.73
CA ASP A 316 16.07 3.74 -22.28
C ASP A 316 17.57 3.47 -22.03
N ARG A 317 18.07 2.30 -22.48
CA ARG A 317 19.48 1.92 -22.35
C ARG A 317 20.45 2.83 -23.11
N LYS A 318 19.98 3.57 -24.14
CA LYS A 318 20.75 4.52 -24.95
C LYS A 318 20.56 5.98 -24.51
N ASN A 319 19.91 6.24 -23.36
CA ASN A 319 19.52 7.55 -22.83
C ASN A 319 18.45 8.29 -23.66
N GLN A 320 17.63 7.58 -24.42
CA GLN A 320 16.46 8.18 -25.04
C GLN A 320 15.35 8.32 -23.98
N VAL A 321 14.67 9.47 -23.97
CA VAL A 321 13.66 9.78 -22.97
C VAL A 321 12.38 9.00 -23.29
N ILE A 322 11.93 8.17 -22.32
CA ILE A 322 10.66 7.46 -22.37
C ILE A 322 9.55 8.25 -21.67
N ALA A 323 9.88 8.81 -20.50
CA ALA A 323 8.93 9.63 -19.72
C ALA A 323 9.63 10.85 -19.14
N GLN A 324 8.98 12.01 -19.20
CA GLN A 324 9.50 13.29 -18.71
C GLN A 324 8.43 14.11 -17.99
N THR A 325 8.88 15.05 -17.14
CA THR A 325 8.03 16.04 -16.51
C THR A 325 8.23 17.40 -17.17
N THR A 326 7.13 18.06 -17.55
CA THR A 326 7.13 19.39 -18.20
C THR A 326 6.19 20.33 -17.46
N GLY A 327 6.38 21.66 -17.63
CA GLY A 327 5.53 22.68 -17.02
C GLY A 327 6.28 23.53 -16.00
N ASN A 328 5.52 24.23 -15.14
CA ASN A 328 6.02 25.08 -14.06
C ASN A 328 5.61 24.54 -12.70
N ALA A 329 6.27 24.99 -11.64
CA ALA A 329 5.95 24.58 -10.26
C ALA A 329 4.46 24.80 -9.94
N GLY A 330 3.78 23.77 -9.47
CA GLY A 330 2.34 23.75 -9.23
C GLY A 330 1.48 23.24 -10.41
N GLU A 331 2.07 23.14 -11.62
CA GLU A 331 1.39 22.68 -12.85
C GLU A 331 2.23 21.64 -13.61
N TYR A 332 3.16 20.96 -12.94
CA TYR A 332 3.96 19.92 -13.59
C TYR A 332 3.07 18.80 -14.11
N LYS A 333 3.33 18.43 -15.37
CA LYS A 333 2.66 17.32 -16.06
C LYS A 333 3.65 16.23 -16.41
N ARG A 334 3.36 15.01 -16.00
CA ARG A 334 4.09 13.81 -16.42
C ARG A 334 3.60 13.37 -17.79
N THR A 335 4.50 13.12 -18.72
CA THR A 335 4.18 12.70 -20.10
C THR A 335 5.04 11.51 -20.46
N ILE A 336 4.41 10.46 -20.99
CA ILE A 336 5.08 9.31 -21.59
C ILE A 336 5.20 9.57 -23.09
N LEU A 337 6.44 9.61 -23.59
CA LEU A 337 6.72 9.90 -25.01
C LEU A 337 6.50 8.68 -25.89
N TYR A 338 6.50 7.48 -25.30
CA TYR A 338 6.23 6.23 -25.99
C TYR A 338 5.09 5.47 -25.27
N PRO A 339 3.82 5.72 -25.66
CA PRO A 339 2.64 5.22 -24.93
C PRO A 339 2.52 3.70 -24.89
N GLU A 340 3.06 2.97 -25.85
CA GLU A 340 3.05 1.50 -25.92
C GLU A 340 3.76 0.85 -24.72
N LEU A 341 4.69 1.57 -24.09
CA LEU A 341 5.36 1.15 -22.84
C LEU A 341 4.57 1.47 -21.58
N SER A 342 3.34 2.00 -21.66
CA SER A 342 2.55 2.39 -20.47
C SER A 342 2.32 1.23 -19.51
N ASN A 343 2.16 0.00 -19.97
CA ASN A 343 2.04 -1.18 -19.12
C ASN A 343 3.29 -1.45 -18.26
N THR A 344 4.47 -1.07 -18.75
CA THR A 344 5.76 -1.26 -18.06
C THR A 344 6.18 -0.03 -17.26
N VAL A 345 6.21 1.13 -17.90
CA VAL A 345 6.57 2.41 -17.26
C VAL A 345 5.53 2.80 -16.21
N GLY A 346 4.27 2.53 -16.53
CA GLY A 346 3.17 2.88 -15.64
C GLY A 346 2.72 4.32 -15.81
N TYR A 347 2.21 4.88 -14.76
CA TYR A 347 1.68 6.23 -14.71
C TYR A 347 1.83 6.83 -13.31
N SER A 348 1.80 8.17 -13.23
CA SER A 348 1.62 8.94 -12.01
C SER A 348 0.49 9.93 -12.24
N ASN A 349 -0.67 9.68 -11.64
CA ASN A 349 -1.88 10.47 -11.85
C ASN A 349 -2.54 10.82 -10.51
N PRO A 350 -2.94 12.10 -10.30
CA PRO A 350 -3.55 12.56 -9.04
C PRO A 350 -4.84 11.84 -8.64
N LEU A 351 -5.61 11.34 -9.60
CA LEU A 351 -6.92 10.70 -9.35
C LEU A 351 -6.80 9.17 -9.24
N TYR A 352 -5.94 8.56 -10.07
CA TYR A 352 -5.88 7.11 -10.24
C TYR A 352 -4.65 6.47 -9.60
N GLY A 353 -3.82 7.25 -8.92
CA GLY A 353 -2.65 6.74 -8.23
C GLY A 353 -1.44 6.57 -9.15
N GLN A 354 -0.60 5.60 -8.81
CA GLN A 354 0.63 5.29 -9.53
C GLN A 354 0.68 3.81 -9.91
N GLY A 355 1.28 3.50 -11.04
CA GLY A 355 1.49 2.13 -11.51
C GLY A 355 2.87 1.95 -12.14
N GLY A 356 3.27 0.70 -12.38
CA GLY A 356 4.52 0.37 -13.07
C GLY A 356 5.79 0.87 -12.40
N ILE A 357 6.80 1.21 -13.21
CA ILE A 357 8.08 1.79 -12.76
C ILE A 357 7.88 3.13 -12.04
N GLU A 358 6.91 3.95 -12.46
CA GLU A 358 6.57 5.22 -11.80
C GLU A 358 6.25 5.04 -10.32
N SER A 359 5.57 3.95 -9.96
CA SER A 359 5.25 3.60 -8.57
C SER A 359 6.44 2.96 -7.85
N SER A 360 7.09 1.99 -8.49
CA SER A 360 8.11 1.17 -7.81
C SER A 360 9.40 1.92 -7.54
N LEU A 361 9.75 2.89 -8.39
CA LEU A 361 10.92 3.74 -8.25
C LEU A 361 10.58 5.19 -7.86
N ASP A 362 9.38 5.41 -7.29
CA ASP A 362 8.89 6.74 -6.89
C ASP A 362 9.89 7.47 -5.99
N GLY A 363 10.52 6.77 -5.06
CA GLY A 363 11.53 7.34 -4.16
C GLY A 363 12.71 7.97 -4.90
N TYR A 364 13.19 7.35 -5.97
CA TYR A 364 14.25 7.92 -6.83
C TYR A 364 13.71 9.01 -7.74
N LEU A 365 12.60 8.75 -8.41
CA LEU A 365 11.97 9.70 -9.32
C LEU A 365 11.53 11.01 -8.66
N ARG A 366 11.35 11.03 -7.34
CA ARG A 366 11.08 12.22 -6.54
C ARG A 366 12.29 12.76 -5.79
N GLY A 367 13.47 12.14 -5.91
CA GLY A 367 14.67 12.54 -5.21
C GLY A 367 14.66 12.25 -3.70
N LEU A 368 13.74 11.40 -3.22
CA LEU A 368 13.67 10.99 -1.81
C LEU A 368 14.65 9.85 -1.47
N GLN A 369 15.13 9.15 -2.49
CA GLN A 369 16.17 8.13 -2.41
C GLN A 369 17.34 8.51 -3.32
N GLY A 370 18.56 8.09 -2.95
CA GLY A 370 19.79 8.44 -3.69
C GLY A 370 20.35 9.83 -3.35
N ILE A 371 19.69 10.60 -2.50
CA ILE A 371 20.17 11.86 -1.91
C ILE A 371 20.23 11.67 -0.39
N SER A 372 21.21 12.29 0.29
CA SER A 372 21.33 12.15 1.75
C SER A 372 20.16 12.87 2.45
N ASN A 373 19.56 12.24 3.47
CA ASN A 373 18.45 12.81 4.23
C ASN A 373 18.81 14.19 4.85
N SER A 374 20.05 14.40 5.24
CA SER A 374 20.51 15.70 5.75
C SER A 374 20.50 16.79 4.67
N GLN A 375 20.84 16.44 3.44
CA GLN A 375 20.81 17.39 2.31
C GLN A 375 19.37 17.74 1.96
N ILE A 376 18.48 16.76 1.89
CA ILE A 376 17.03 16.96 1.66
C ILE A 376 16.48 17.89 2.76
N PHE A 377 16.76 17.59 4.04
CA PHE A 377 16.31 18.39 5.17
C PHE A 377 16.78 19.85 5.11
N TRP A 378 18.07 20.11 4.83
CA TRP A 378 18.58 21.45 4.75
C TRP A 378 18.09 22.22 3.54
N GLN A 379 17.92 21.56 2.39
CA GLN A 379 17.40 22.18 1.17
C GLN A 379 15.93 22.60 1.35
N ASP A 380 15.13 21.74 1.98
CA ASP A 380 13.75 22.01 2.30
C ASP A 380 13.61 23.14 3.34
N LEU A 381 14.36 23.05 4.45
CA LEU A 381 14.35 24.05 5.53
C LEU A 381 14.80 25.44 5.08
N LEU A 382 15.82 25.54 4.24
CA LEU A 382 16.42 26.82 3.84
C LEU A 382 15.75 27.44 2.63
N TYR A 383 15.28 26.64 1.69
CA TYR A 383 14.80 27.10 0.39
C TYR A 383 13.33 26.77 0.12
N ASN A 384 12.69 25.98 0.99
CA ASN A 384 11.32 25.48 0.81
C ASN A 384 11.11 24.88 -0.59
N GLN A 385 12.11 24.11 -1.04
CA GLN A 385 12.10 23.44 -2.35
C GLN A 385 12.20 21.94 -2.16
N PRO A 386 11.26 21.17 -2.72
CA PRO A 386 11.38 19.72 -2.73
C PRO A 386 12.65 19.32 -3.51
N PRO A 387 13.25 18.17 -3.21
CA PRO A 387 14.39 17.67 -3.97
C PRO A 387 14.00 17.43 -5.43
N GLU A 388 14.93 17.66 -6.35
CA GLU A 388 14.76 17.31 -7.75
C GLU A 388 14.79 15.79 -7.91
N GLY A 389 13.92 15.26 -8.74
CA GLY A 389 13.87 13.84 -9.05
C GLY A 389 15.12 13.34 -9.77
N LEU A 390 15.51 12.10 -9.50
CA LEU A 390 16.67 11.47 -10.13
C LEU A 390 16.26 10.72 -11.40
N ASN A 391 17.06 10.87 -12.46
CA ASN A 391 16.83 10.14 -13.72
C ASN A 391 17.14 8.66 -13.53
N VAL A 392 16.26 7.82 -14.07
CA VAL A 392 16.36 6.36 -14.02
C VAL A 392 16.59 5.82 -15.44
N ARG A 393 17.60 4.97 -15.59
CA ARG A 393 17.88 4.28 -16.85
C ARG A 393 17.37 2.86 -16.78
N LEU A 394 16.52 2.48 -17.73
CA LEU A 394 16.03 1.12 -17.93
C LEU A 394 16.97 0.31 -18.83
N THR A 395 16.80 -1.01 -18.82
CA THR A 395 17.49 -1.93 -19.73
C THR A 395 16.81 -2.01 -21.09
N ILE A 396 15.58 -1.51 -21.22
CA ILE A 396 14.79 -1.50 -22.46
C ILE A 396 15.56 -0.81 -23.58
N SER A 397 15.53 -1.40 -24.75
CA SER A 397 15.94 -0.78 -26.02
C SER A 397 14.70 -0.28 -26.76
N LEU A 398 14.54 1.04 -26.81
CA LEU A 398 13.34 1.63 -27.42
C LEU A 398 13.17 1.23 -28.88
N GLU A 399 14.28 1.10 -29.62
CA GLU A 399 14.29 0.67 -31.01
C GLU A 399 13.72 -0.75 -31.19
N LEU A 400 14.15 -1.71 -30.33
CA LEU A 400 13.67 -3.09 -30.39
C LEU A 400 12.23 -3.20 -29.85
N GLN A 401 11.89 -2.38 -28.84
CA GLN A 401 10.55 -2.32 -28.31
C GLN A 401 9.53 -1.89 -29.35
N GLN A 402 9.84 -0.82 -30.14
CA GLN A 402 8.98 -0.33 -31.24
C GLN A 402 8.70 -1.42 -32.26
N LYS A 403 9.74 -2.14 -32.66
CA LYS A 403 9.59 -3.25 -33.63
C LYS A 403 8.73 -4.39 -33.08
N ALA A 404 8.90 -4.75 -31.82
CA ALA A 404 8.10 -5.79 -31.18
C ALA A 404 6.63 -5.38 -31.07
N ASP A 405 6.37 -4.12 -30.68
CA ASP A 405 5.02 -3.57 -30.57
C ASP A 405 4.31 -3.49 -31.93
N GLU A 406 5.04 -3.11 -32.99
CA GLU A 406 4.50 -3.16 -34.37
C GLU A 406 4.09 -4.57 -34.81
N LEU A 407 4.86 -5.60 -34.41
CA LEU A 407 4.55 -7.00 -34.70
C LEU A 407 3.37 -7.55 -33.92
N LEU A 408 3.08 -6.97 -32.74
CA LEU A 408 2.01 -7.37 -31.86
C LEU A 408 0.78 -6.46 -31.92
N ALA A 409 0.81 -5.34 -32.65
CA ALA A 409 -0.16 -4.24 -32.60
C ALA A 409 -1.63 -4.70 -32.62
N ASP A 410 -1.99 -5.65 -33.51
CA ASP A 410 -3.34 -6.17 -33.71
C ASP A 410 -3.57 -7.50 -32.99
N LYS A 411 -2.70 -7.88 -32.04
CA LYS A 411 -2.73 -9.18 -31.38
C LYS A 411 -2.94 -9.02 -29.88
N LYS A 412 -3.49 -10.06 -29.26
CA LYS A 412 -3.59 -10.13 -27.81
C LYS A 412 -2.51 -11.10 -27.31
N GLY A 413 -1.59 -10.60 -26.48
CA GLY A 413 -0.48 -11.40 -25.99
C GLY A 413 0.66 -10.57 -25.42
N ALA A 414 1.82 -11.20 -25.22
CA ALA A 414 3.01 -10.55 -24.69
C ALA A 414 4.30 -11.15 -25.26
N LEU A 415 5.32 -10.31 -25.39
CA LEU A 415 6.67 -10.69 -25.79
C LEU A 415 7.68 -10.16 -24.79
N VAL A 416 8.58 -11.02 -24.31
CA VAL A 416 9.73 -10.65 -23.50
C VAL A 416 10.99 -11.11 -24.21
N LEU A 417 11.90 -10.16 -24.49
CA LEU A 417 13.26 -10.43 -24.98
C LEU A 417 14.26 -9.96 -23.93
N LEU A 418 15.22 -10.81 -23.61
CA LEU A 418 16.24 -10.49 -22.62
C LEU A 418 17.65 -10.95 -23.05
N ASN A 419 18.65 -10.29 -22.46
CA ASN A 419 20.02 -10.77 -22.49
C ASN A 419 20.11 -11.99 -21.56
N ALA A 420 20.39 -13.16 -22.12
CA ALA A 420 20.39 -14.41 -21.36
C ALA A 420 21.49 -14.45 -20.28
N GLN A 421 22.59 -13.73 -20.45
CA GLN A 421 23.71 -13.71 -19.51
C GLN A 421 23.48 -12.76 -18.34
N SER A 422 23.02 -11.53 -18.60
CA SER A 422 22.86 -10.48 -17.59
C SER A 422 21.46 -10.41 -16.97
N GLY A 423 20.44 -10.99 -17.61
CA GLY A 423 19.04 -10.86 -17.25
C GLY A 423 18.43 -9.51 -17.63
N GLU A 424 19.17 -8.62 -18.31
CA GLU A 424 18.64 -7.34 -18.80
C GLU A 424 17.48 -7.55 -19.76
N ILE A 425 16.31 -6.98 -19.44
CA ILE A 425 15.13 -7.04 -20.29
C ILE A 425 15.26 -5.96 -21.36
N LEU A 426 15.40 -6.39 -22.62
CA LEU A 426 15.58 -5.50 -23.76
C LEU A 426 14.23 -5.06 -24.35
N VAL A 427 13.24 -5.95 -24.31
CA VAL A 427 11.87 -5.72 -24.76
C VAL A 427 10.90 -6.32 -23.74
N MET A 428 9.86 -5.58 -23.43
CA MET A 428 8.70 -6.03 -22.64
C MET A 428 7.44 -5.47 -23.27
N SER A 429 6.87 -6.20 -24.22
CA SER A 429 5.67 -5.80 -24.95
C SER A 429 4.44 -6.53 -24.39
N SER A 430 3.34 -5.80 -24.22
CA SER A 430 2.06 -6.31 -23.72
C SER A 430 0.91 -5.68 -24.49
N HIS A 431 0.12 -6.48 -25.17
CA HIS A 431 -1.00 -6.03 -26.01
C HIS A 431 -2.30 -6.76 -25.67
N PRO A 432 -3.49 -6.07 -25.75
CA PRO A 432 -3.59 -4.63 -25.96
C PRO A 432 -2.98 -3.83 -24.81
N ASN A 433 -2.52 -2.64 -25.13
CA ASN A 433 -1.96 -1.67 -24.18
C ASN A 433 -2.91 -0.48 -23.98
N PHE A 434 -2.53 0.46 -23.11
CA PHE A 434 -3.23 1.72 -22.87
C PHE A 434 -2.26 2.90 -23.02
N ASP A 435 -2.80 4.10 -23.27
CA ASP A 435 -2.00 5.33 -23.28
C ASP A 435 -2.12 6.06 -21.94
N ALA A 436 -1.09 6.01 -21.12
CA ALA A 436 -1.07 6.66 -19.81
C ALA A 436 -1.30 8.19 -19.87
N ASN A 437 -1.12 8.83 -21.03
CA ASN A 437 -1.43 10.25 -21.19
C ASN A 437 -2.94 10.53 -21.28
N GLN A 438 -3.78 9.50 -21.49
CA GLN A 438 -5.23 9.60 -21.64
C GLN A 438 -6.01 9.06 -20.42
N LEU A 439 -5.36 8.82 -19.30
CA LEU A 439 -5.98 8.25 -18.10
C LEU A 439 -7.24 9.01 -17.66
N ASP A 440 -7.20 10.35 -17.65
CA ASP A 440 -8.31 11.18 -17.17
C ASP A 440 -9.60 11.01 -18.00
N THR A 441 -9.49 10.55 -19.24
CA THR A 441 -10.63 10.38 -20.16
C THR A 441 -11.03 8.94 -20.39
N MET A 442 -10.08 8.00 -20.30
CA MET A 442 -10.27 6.62 -20.73
C MET A 442 -10.27 5.58 -19.62
N TRP A 443 -9.95 5.98 -18.37
CA TRP A 443 -9.79 5.05 -17.23
C TRP A 443 -10.98 4.11 -17.03
N GLU A 444 -12.21 4.64 -16.99
CA GLU A 444 -13.40 3.82 -16.76
C GLU A 444 -13.66 2.86 -17.94
N ALA A 445 -13.40 3.31 -19.16
CA ALA A 445 -13.53 2.45 -20.34
C ALA A 445 -12.54 1.29 -20.31
N TRP A 446 -11.26 1.56 -19.99
CA TRP A 446 -10.23 0.50 -19.90
C TRP A 446 -10.44 -0.47 -18.73
N LYS A 447 -11.00 0.01 -17.63
CA LYS A 447 -11.31 -0.83 -16.47
C LYS A 447 -12.42 -1.85 -16.76
N GLU A 448 -13.39 -1.48 -17.61
CA GLU A 448 -14.51 -2.33 -18.01
C GLU A 448 -14.24 -3.14 -19.28
N ASP A 449 -13.12 -2.87 -19.98
CA ASP A 449 -12.76 -3.58 -21.20
C ASP A 449 -12.37 -5.04 -20.91
N SER A 450 -13.09 -5.97 -21.52
CA SER A 450 -12.83 -7.41 -21.42
C SER A 450 -11.44 -7.83 -21.92
N ASN A 451 -10.82 -7.02 -22.80
CA ASN A 451 -9.45 -7.25 -23.26
C ASN A 451 -8.39 -6.83 -22.22
N ALA A 452 -8.79 -6.22 -21.11
CA ALA A 452 -7.93 -5.86 -19.97
C ALA A 452 -6.61 -5.15 -20.39
N PRO A 453 -6.66 -3.97 -21.05
CA PRO A 453 -5.47 -3.27 -21.52
C PRO A 453 -4.56 -2.75 -20.39
N LEU A 454 -5.09 -2.59 -19.18
CA LEU A 454 -4.34 -2.11 -18.01
C LEU A 454 -3.38 -3.17 -17.43
N ILE A 455 -3.54 -4.44 -17.81
CA ILE A 455 -2.70 -5.55 -17.29
C ILE A 455 -1.41 -5.64 -18.09
N ASN A 456 -0.27 -5.66 -17.42
CA ASN A 456 1.00 -6.04 -18.04
C ASN A 456 1.05 -7.57 -18.22
N ARG A 457 0.69 -8.06 -19.39
CA ARG A 457 0.66 -9.49 -19.68
C ARG A 457 2.03 -10.16 -19.58
N ALA A 458 3.11 -9.41 -19.76
CA ALA A 458 4.46 -9.96 -19.68
C ALA A 458 4.84 -10.40 -18.26
N THR A 459 4.34 -9.70 -17.22
CA THR A 459 4.64 -9.95 -15.80
C THR A 459 3.47 -10.47 -15.00
N GLN A 460 2.23 -10.05 -15.34
CA GLN A 460 1.00 -10.37 -14.61
C GLN A 460 0.12 -11.41 -15.32
N GLY A 461 0.36 -11.64 -16.62
CA GLY A 461 -0.36 -12.68 -17.37
C GLY A 461 -0.11 -14.05 -16.77
N GLU A 462 -1.18 -14.84 -16.59
CA GLU A 462 -1.17 -16.17 -16.00
C GLU A 462 -1.62 -17.20 -17.05
N TYR A 463 -0.65 -17.87 -17.70
CA TYR A 463 -0.92 -18.78 -18.80
C TYR A 463 -0.46 -20.21 -18.50
N PRO A 464 -1.19 -21.23 -18.92
CA PRO A 464 -0.69 -22.62 -18.90
C PRO A 464 0.45 -22.79 -19.90
N LEU A 465 1.46 -23.59 -19.54
CA LEU A 465 2.59 -23.87 -20.44
C LEU A 465 2.17 -24.70 -21.67
N GLY A 466 1.23 -25.62 -21.48
CA GLY A 466 0.83 -26.52 -22.55
C GLY A 466 1.96 -27.41 -23.03
N THR A 467 1.95 -27.71 -24.33
CA THR A 467 2.98 -28.53 -24.97
C THR A 467 4.34 -27.85 -25.05
N LEU A 468 4.43 -26.53 -24.75
CA LEU A 468 5.73 -25.85 -24.58
C LEU A 468 6.56 -26.43 -23.44
N LEU A 469 5.96 -27.16 -22.51
CA LEU A 469 6.69 -27.86 -21.45
C LEU A 469 7.64 -28.94 -21.98
N SER A 470 7.42 -29.47 -23.21
CA SER A 470 8.15 -30.65 -23.74
C SER A 470 9.68 -30.47 -23.81
N PRO A 471 10.28 -29.34 -24.29
CA PRO A 471 11.74 -29.16 -24.25
C PRO A 471 12.29 -29.22 -22.83
N PHE A 472 11.60 -28.62 -21.87
CA PHE A 472 12.02 -28.60 -20.46
C PHE A 472 11.97 -30.00 -19.82
N LEU A 473 10.99 -30.84 -20.18
CA LEU A 473 10.92 -32.23 -19.77
C LEU A 473 11.96 -33.12 -20.46
N LEU A 474 12.30 -32.85 -21.70
CA LEU A 474 13.34 -33.56 -22.44
C LEU A 474 14.71 -33.38 -21.76
N THR A 475 15.10 -32.17 -21.50
CA THR A 475 16.34 -31.84 -20.76
C THR A 475 16.36 -32.51 -19.37
N ALA A 476 15.24 -32.46 -18.64
CA ALA A 476 15.13 -33.14 -17.35
C ALA A 476 15.28 -34.65 -17.47
N TYR A 477 14.74 -35.27 -18.52
CA TYR A 477 14.86 -36.68 -18.81
C TYR A 477 16.28 -37.13 -19.15
N GLU A 478 16.96 -36.36 -20.01
CA GLU A 478 18.36 -36.62 -20.42
C GLU A 478 19.36 -36.38 -19.27
N SER A 479 19.06 -35.41 -18.37
CA SER A 479 19.88 -35.12 -17.19
C SER A 479 19.99 -36.30 -16.20
N LEU A 480 19.03 -37.21 -16.27
CA LEU A 480 19.06 -38.47 -15.47
C LEU A 480 19.88 -39.58 -16.14
N GLY A 481 20.53 -39.33 -17.29
CA GLY A 481 21.32 -40.31 -18.04
C GLY A 481 20.45 -41.30 -18.83
N ASN A 482 19.18 -40.99 -19.06
CA ASN A 482 18.27 -41.86 -19.81
C ASN A 482 18.48 -41.71 -21.33
N SER A 483 18.41 -42.83 -22.05
CA SER A 483 18.33 -42.83 -23.50
C SER A 483 16.91 -42.56 -23.97
N LEU A 484 16.77 -41.81 -25.08
CA LEU A 484 15.45 -41.47 -25.64
C LEU A 484 14.59 -42.72 -25.88
N PRO A 485 13.29 -42.67 -25.58
CA PRO A 485 12.38 -43.77 -25.82
C PRO A 485 12.20 -44.07 -27.31
N ALA A 486 11.63 -45.23 -27.63
CA ALA A 486 11.27 -45.57 -28.99
C ALA A 486 10.30 -44.49 -29.56
N ILE A 487 10.46 -44.15 -30.88
CA ILE A 487 9.61 -43.23 -31.58
C ILE A 487 8.19 -43.78 -31.65
N PRO A 488 7.15 -43.01 -31.22
CA PRO A 488 5.78 -43.47 -31.27
C PRO A 488 5.24 -43.51 -32.71
N SER A 489 4.14 -44.24 -32.92
CA SER A 489 3.48 -44.31 -34.21
C SER A 489 2.80 -42.99 -34.64
N SER A 490 2.48 -42.16 -33.69
CA SER A 490 1.89 -40.82 -33.91
C SER A 490 2.36 -39.88 -32.82
N TRP A 491 2.57 -38.60 -33.16
CA TRP A 491 2.91 -37.54 -32.22
C TRP A 491 1.68 -36.77 -31.65
N GLY A 492 0.47 -37.01 -32.21
CA GLY A 492 -0.79 -36.57 -31.63
C GLY A 492 -1.14 -37.37 -30.40
N TYR A 493 -1.96 -36.83 -29.50
CA TYR A 493 -2.40 -37.45 -28.27
C TYR A 493 -3.90 -37.32 -28.07
N GLU A 494 -4.58 -38.43 -27.79
CA GLU A 494 -6.01 -38.47 -27.45
C GLU A 494 -6.17 -38.47 -25.94
N MET A 495 -6.83 -37.41 -25.42
CA MET A 495 -7.14 -37.28 -24.00
C MET A 495 -8.28 -38.20 -23.59
N LYS A 496 -8.43 -38.44 -22.27
CA LYS A 496 -9.50 -39.34 -21.74
C LYS A 496 -10.91 -38.83 -22.02
N ASP A 497 -11.09 -37.54 -22.26
CA ASP A 497 -12.37 -36.94 -22.63
C ASP A 497 -12.72 -37.07 -24.11
N GLY A 498 -11.85 -37.69 -24.91
CA GLY A 498 -11.98 -37.87 -26.35
C GLY A 498 -11.42 -36.69 -27.19
N THR A 499 -10.86 -35.67 -26.55
CA THR A 499 -10.22 -34.55 -27.24
C THR A 499 -8.89 -35.01 -27.83
N THR A 500 -8.66 -34.79 -29.12
CA THR A 500 -7.38 -35.09 -29.78
C THR A 500 -6.54 -33.85 -29.86
N LEU A 501 -5.37 -33.85 -29.20
CA LEU A 501 -4.36 -32.82 -29.33
C LEU A 501 -3.40 -33.13 -30.45
N HIS A 502 -3.07 -32.11 -31.26
CA HIS A 502 -2.13 -32.20 -32.37
C HIS A 502 -0.84 -31.46 -32.05
N CYS A 503 0.22 -31.69 -32.85
CA CYS A 503 1.42 -30.86 -32.77
C CYS A 503 1.08 -29.41 -33.15
N ALA A 504 1.69 -28.42 -32.49
CA ALA A 504 1.51 -27.01 -32.80
C ALA A 504 1.98 -26.69 -34.25
N LEU A 505 3.09 -27.28 -34.66
CA LEU A 505 3.57 -27.25 -36.04
C LEU A 505 3.82 -28.71 -36.54
N PRO A 506 3.81 -28.98 -37.84
CA PRO A 506 4.28 -30.26 -38.35
C PRO A 506 5.77 -30.43 -38.01
N PRO A 507 6.20 -31.54 -37.36
CA PRO A 507 7.62 -31.78 -37.11
C PRO A 507 8.39 -31.95 -38.44
N VAL A 508 9.59 -31.37 -38.52
CA VAL A 508 10.43 -31.37 -39.73
C VAL A 508 10.93 -32.80 -40.05
N SER A 509 11.14 -33.60 -39.05
CA SER A 509 11.56 -35.00 -39.13
C SER A 509 10.82 -35.85 -38.09
N ASN A 510 10.80 -37.18 -38.28
CA ASN A 510 10.16 -38.11 -37.35
C ASN A 510 11.17 -38.53 -36.26
N ASP A 511 11.62 -37.56 -35.45
CA ASP A 511 12.50 -37.82 -34.30
C ASP A 511 12.04 -37.02 -33.09
N TRP A 512 12.67 -37.27 -31.95
CA TRP A 512 12.29 -36.68 -30.66
C TRP A 512 12.48 -35.17 -30.58
N TYR A 513 13.59 -34.67 -31.13
CA TYR A 513 13.89 -33.23 -31.02
C TYR A 513 12.95 -32.43 -31.95
N ALA A 514 12.71 -32.91 -33.15
CA ALA A 514 11.76 -32.27 -34.05
C ALA A 514 10.32 -32.28 -33.52
N ALA A 515 9.90 -33.37 -32.85
CA ALA A 515 8.59 -33.45 -32.22
C ALA A 515 8.44 -32.51 -30.99
N VAL A 516 9.47 -32.41 -30.18
CA VAL A 516 9.51 -31.49 -29.02
C VAL A 516 9.54 -30.04 -29.50
N GLN A 517 10.35 -29.72 -30.49
CA GLN A 517 10.42 -28.40 -31.11
C GLN A 517 9.08 -27.95 -31.71
N ALA A 518 8.35 -28.86 -32.31
CA ALA A 518 7.04 -28.62 -32.93
C ALA A 518 5.88 -28.64 -31.90
N GLY A 519 6.14 -28.81 -30.63
CA GLY A 519 5.12 -28.83 -29.59
C GLY A 519 4.16 -30.01 -29.69
N CYS A 520 4.68 -31.21 -29.94
CA CYS A 520 3.86 -32.41 -30.05
C CYS A 520 3.44 -32.97 -28.69
N PRO A 521 2.13 -33.14 -28.37
CA PRO A 521 1.63 -33.54 -27.08
C PRO A 521 2.06 -34.95 -26.62
N GLN A 522 2.20 -35.87 -27.59
CA GLN A 522 2.64 -37.23 -27.30
C GLN A 522 4.06 -37.30 -26.72
N ALA A 523 4.94 -36.34 -27.11
CA ALA A 523 6.28 -36.24 -26.57
C ALA A 523 6.23 -35.92 -25.07
N SER A 524 5.46 -34.89 -24.68
CA SER A 524 5.26 -34.50 -23.27
C SER A 524 4.71 -35.64 -22.43
N VAL A 525 3.70 -36.35 -22.92
CA VAL A 525 3.05 -37.46 -22.19
C VAL A 525 4.00 -38.66 -22.01
N ILE A 526 4.78 -39.01 -23.03
CA ILE A 526 5.73 -40.15 -22.92
C ILE A 526 6.84 -39.80 -21.93
N LEU A 527 7.45 -38.60 -22.08
CA LEU A 527 8.48 -38.14 -21.15
C LEU A 527 7.97 -38.05 -19.71
N GLY A 528 6.78 -37.52 -19.50
CA GLY A 528 6.16 -37.45 -18.17
C GLY A 528 5.89 -38.80 -17.57
N LYS A 529 5.37 -39.78 -18.34
CA LYS A 529 5.18 -41.16 -17.88
C LYS A 529 6.49 -41.86 -17.50
N LYS A 530 7.59 -41.52 -18.18
CA LYS A 530 8.92 -42.07 -17.88
C LYS A 530 9.54 -41.41 -16.63
N LEU A 531 9.36 -40.11 -16.47
CA LEU A 531 9.86 -39.36 -15.33
C LEU A 531 9.08 -39.60 -14.03
N GLY A 532 7.75 -39.76 -14.14
CA GLY A 532 6.83 -39.82 -13.00
C GLY A 532 6.53 -38.45 -12.40
N LEU A 533 5.38 -38.35 -11.70
CA LEU A 533 4.85 -37.05 -11.21
C LEU A 533 5.84 -36.27 -10.37
N LYS A 534 6.53 -36.91 -9.43
CA LYS A 534 7.49 -36.22 -8.55
C LYS A 534 8.63 -35.55 -9.32
N THR A 535 9.17 -36.23 -10.35
CA THR A 535 10.26 -35.71 -11.16
C THR A 535 9.76 -34.61 -12.10
N VAL A 536 8.57 -34.72 -12.64
CA VAL A 536 7.91 -33.67 -13.44
C VAL A 536 7.74 -32.40 -12.58
N ILE A 537 7.21 -32.51 -11.35
CA ILE A 537 7.08 -31.38 -10.43
C ILE A 537 8.45 -30.78 -10.10
N ASN A 538 9.46 -31.62 -9.86
CA ASN A 538 10.83 -31.13 -9.62
C ASN A 538 11.40 -30.40 -10.84
N ALA A 539 11.07 -30.80 -12.06
CA ALA A 539 11.48 -30.09 -13.28
C ALA A 539 10.88 -28.66 -13.31
N TYR A 540 9.60 -28.48 -12.97
CA TYR A 540 9.01 -27.13 -12.87
C TYR A 540 9.78 -26.25 -11.88
N HIS A 541 10.17 -26.78 -10.73
CA HIS A 541 10.96 -26.08 -9.73
C HIS A 541 12.37 -25.75 -10.24
N THR A 542 13.08 -26.72 -10.84
CA THR A 542 14.44 -26.53 -11.35
C THR A 542 14.51 -25.47 -12.44
N TRP A 543 13.49 -25.38 -13.33
CA TRP A 543 13.36 -24.34 -14.33
C TRP A 543 12.89 -22.99 -13.74
N GLY A 544 12.48 -22.95 -12.47
CA GLY A 544 12.09 -21.75 -11.75
C GLY A 544 10.72 -21.19 -12.13
N PHE A 545 9.80 -22.05 -12.57
CA PHE A 545 8.43 -21.63 -12.89
C PHE A 545 7.60 -21.27 -11.65
N ASP A 546 7.96 -21.76 -10.48
CA ASP A 546 7.36 -21.47 -9.17
C ASP A 546 8.10 -20.36 -8.39
N LEU A 547 9.12 -19.73 -8.98
CA LEU A 547 9.87 -18.67 -8.31
C LEU A 547 9.22 -17.28 -8.54
N THR A 548 9.30 -16.46 -7.49
CA THR A 548 8.96 -15.03 -7.60
C THR A 548 10.02 -14.27 -8.40
N ASN A 549 9.60 -13.32 -9.22
CA ASN A 549 10.52 -12.44 -9.92
C ASN A 549 10.81 -11.19 -9.07
N SER A 550 12.07 -10.82 -8.92
CA SER A 550 12.54 -9.66 -8.16
C SER A 550 12.48 -8.35 -8.94
N LEU A 551 11.59 -8.22 -9.91
CA LEU A 551 11.42 -6.97 -10.66
C LEU A 551 10.69 -5.91 -9.83
N PRO A 552 11.04 -4.62 -10.03
CA PRO A 552 10.28 -3.50 -9.50
C PRO A 552 8.98 -3.29 -10.30
N LEU A 553 8.20 -4.34 -10.51
CA LEU A 553 6.92 -4.34 -11.22
C LEU A 553 5.94 -5.29 -10.55
N ALA A 554 4.65 -4.98 -10.67
CA ALA A 554 3.61 -5.94 -10.31
C ALA A 554 3.77 -7.21 -11.16
N SER A 555 3.88 -8.34 -10.49
CA SER A 555 4.06 -9.65 -11.12
C SER A 555 2.99 -10.61 -10.62
N SER A 556 2.65 -11.61 -11.42
CA SER A 556 1.80 -12.73 -10.99
C SER A 556 2.41 -13.42 -9.77
N LYS A 557 1.56 -13.98 -8.93
CA LYS A 557 2.04 -14.83 -7.84
C LYS A 557 2.69 -16.09 -8.41
N PRO A 558 3.73 -16.63 -7.75
CA PRO A 558 4.31 -17.89 -8.19
C PRO A 558 3.26 -19.00 -8.15
N GLY A 559 3.28 -19.87 -9.14
CA GLY A 559 2.38 -21.01 -9.22
C GLY A 559 2.58 -21.98 -8.05
N ASP A 560 1.50 -22.53 -7.51
CA ASP A 560 1.56 -23.53 -6.45
C ASP A 560 1.70 -24.94 -7.05
N LEU A 561 2.88 -25.55 -6.90
CA LEU A 561 3.17 -26.89 -7.38
C LEU A 561 2.35 -27.98 -6.67
N SER A 562 1.77 -27.70 -5.50
CA SER A 562 0.98 -28.67 -4.73
C SER A 562 -0.36 -29.03 -5.39
N ILE A 563 -0.85 -28.19 -6.29
CA ILE A 563 -2.09 -28.44 -7.04
C ILE A 563 -1.92 -29.54 -8.11
N MET A 564 -0.69 -29.84 -8.52
CA MET A 564 -0.38 -30.85 -9.53
C MET A 564 -0.49 -32.25 -8.97
N THR A 565 -1.67 -32.87 -9.09
CA THR A 565 -1.93 -34.27 -8.61
C THR A 565 -2.04 -35.27 -9.73
N ASN A 566 -2.29 -34.82 -10.97
CA ASN A 566 -2.45 -35.68 -12.14
C ASN A 566 -1.21 -35.59 -13.03
N LEU A 567 -0.53 -36.75 -13.24
CA LEU A 567 0.68 -36.84 -14.03
C LEU A 567 0.46 -36.41 -15.49
N GLU A 568 -0.68 -36.80 -16.09
CA GLU A 568 -1.00 -36.51 -17.49
C GLU A 568 -1.15 -35.00 -17.72
N GLU A 569 -1.94 -34.33 -16.86
CA GLU A 569 -2.14 -32.89 -16.91
C GLU A 569 -0.82 -32.12 -16.61
N ALA A 570 -0.08 -32.57 -15.58
CA ALA A 570 1.21 -31.97 -15.24
C ALA A 570 2.23 -32.08 -16.41
N SER A 571 2.23 -33.24 -17.12
CA SER A 571 3.12 -33.46 -18.26
C SER A 571 2.74 -32.64 -19.50
N LEU A 572 1.45 -32.39 -19.69
CA LEU A 572 0.91 -31.56 -20.77
C LEU A 572 0.94 -30.05 -20.45
N GLY A 573 1.54 -29.63 -19.33
CA GLY A 573 1.54 -28.23 -18.92
C GLY A 573 0.16 -27.64 -18.64
N GLN A 574 -0.77 -28.52 -18.24
CA GLN A 574 -2.16 -28.23 -17.87
C GLN A 574 -2.33 -28.37 -16.35
N GLY A 575 -3.54 -28.54 -15.83
CA GLY A 575 -3.75 -28.86 -14.41
C GLY A 575 -3.75 -27.66 -13.46
N GLY A 576 -4.04 -26.49 -13.95
CA GLY A 576 -4.23 -25.28 -13.13
C GLY A 576 -2.96 -24.49 -12.82
N PHE A 577 -1.76 -25.04 -13.05
CA PHE A 577 -0.52 -24.30 -12.89
C PHE A 577 -0.35 -23.26 -14.01
N ARG A 578 0.02 -22.04 -13.62
CA ARG A 578 0.15 -20.89 -14.52
C ARG A 578 1.50 -20.23 -14.37
N VAL A 579 1.99 -19.66 -15.48
CA VAL A 579 3.27 -18.93 -15.55
C VAL A 579 3.10 -17.63 -16.32
N SER A 580 3.97 -16.66 -16.03
CA SER A 580 4.06 -15.43 -16.84
C SER A 580 5.06 -15.58 -18.00
N PRO A 581 4.91 -14.82 -19.08
CA PRO A 581 5.89 -14.79 -20.19
C PRO A 581 7.31 -14.48 -19.72
N LEU A 582 7.47 -13.64 -18.72
CA LEU A 582 8.77 -13.36 -18.12
C LEU A 582 9.41 -14.61 -17.48
N GLN A 583 8.65 -15.41 -16.73
CA GLN A 583 9.17 -16.66 -16.16
C GLN A 583 9.62 -17.64 -17.24
N VAL A 584 8.86 -17.72 -18.32
CA VAL A 584 9.20 -18.55 -19.49
C VAL A 584 10.44 -18.04 -20.21
N ALA A 585 10.60 -16.70 -20.37
CA ALA A 585 11.79 -16.11 -20.99
C ALA A 585 13.06 -16.38 -20.16
N LEU A 586 12.96 -16.28 -18.82
CA LEU A 586 14.07 -16.61 -17.91
C LEU A 586 14.44 -18.10 -17.94
N ALA A 587 13.48 -19.00 -18.08
CA ALA A 587 13.73 -20.42 -18.27
C ALA A 587 14.35 -20.69 -19.65
N ALA A 588 13.88 -20.03 -20.72
CA ALA A 588 14.44 -20.13 -22.06
C ALA A 588 15.89 -19.61 -22.12
N ALA A 589 16.25 -18.62 -21.32
CA ALA A 589 17.61 -18.08 -21.25
C ALA A 589 18.67 -19.13 -20.92
N VAL A 590 18.31 -20.14 -20.13
CA VAL A 590 19.20 -21.24 -19.71
C VAL A 590 19.76 -22.01 -20.91
N TYR A 591 19.01 -22.12 -22.01
CA TYR A 591 19.43 -22.77 -23.25
C TYR A 591 20.46 -21.96 -24.04
N SER A 592 20.44 -20.63 -23.92
CA SER A 592 21.36 -19.74 -24.65
C SER A 592 22.69 -19.49 -23.95
N ILE A 593 22.84 -19.97 -22.70
CA ILE A 593 24.04 -19.85 -21.88
C ILE A 593 24.34 -21.17 -21.14
N ASP A 594 25.40 -21.18 -20.35
CA ASP A 594 25.95 -22.39 -19.69
C ASP A 594 25.12 -22.93 -18.51
N GLY A 595 23.80 -23.03 -18.64
CA GLY A 595 22.92 -23.63 -17.63
C GLY A 595 22.62 -22.73 -16.43
N GLN A 596 22.81 -21.45 -16.58
CA GLN A 596 22.51 -20.44 -15.57
C GLN A 596 21.18 -19.74 -15.87
N ARG A 597 20.25 -19.72 -14.92
CA ARG A 597 19.05 -18.90 -15.04
C ARG A 597 19.38 -17.50 -14.51
N PRO A 598 19.32 -16.44 -15.34
CA PRO A 598 19.62 -15.10 -14.89
C PRO A 598 18.53 -14.54 -13.98
N ALA A 599 18.88 -13.59 -13.11
CA ALA A 599 17.89 -12.78 -12.42
C ALA A 599 17.40 -11.64 -13.34
N PRO A 600 16.10 -11.36 -13.40
CA PRO A 600 15.57 -10.33 -14.29
C PRO A 600 16.01 -8.93 -13.84
N LEU A 601 16.46 -8.12 -14.78
CA LEU A 601 16.88 -6.73 -14.56
C LEU A 601 16.15 -5.80 -15.53
N LEU A 602 15.40 -4.82 -14.98
CA LEU A 602 14.66 -3.83 -15.78
C LEU A 602 15.19 -2.40 -15.53
N ALA A 603 15.50 -2.04 -14.29
CA ALA A 603 16.09 -0.75 -13.93
C ALA A 603 17.61 -0.93 -13.78
N MET A 604 18.38 -0.32 -14.66
CA MET A 604 19.83 -0.48 -14.72
C MET A 604 20.54 0.40 -13.71
N ALA A 605 20.26 1.70 -13.74
CA ALA A 605 20.99 2.69 -12.95
C ALA A 605 20.15 3.93 -12.63
N VAL A 606 20.54 4.64 -11.59
CA VAL A 606 19.98 5.93 -11.18
C VAL A 606 21.08 6.99 -11.21
N ASN A 607 20.77 8.18 -11.73
CA ASN A 607 21.72 9.28 -11.80
C ASN A 607 21.67 10.11 -10.51
N THR A 608 22.62 9.89 -9.61
CA THR A 608 22.71 10.61 -8.34
C THR A 608 23.56 11.87 -8.47
N PRO A 609 23.24 12.97 -7.75
CA PRO A 609 24.02 14.22 -7.83
C PRO A 609 25.48 14.09 -7.40
N LYS A 610 25.78 13.12 -6.53
CA LYS A 610 27.11 12.96 -5.93
C LYS A 610 28.01 12.00 -6.70
N GLU A 611 27.46 10.88 -7.19
CA GLU A 611 28.23 9.78 -7.75
C GLU A 611 27.95 9.58 -9.27
N GLY A 612 27.01 10.36 -9.83
CA GLY A 612 26.56 10.16 -11.21
C GLY A 612 25.70 8.88 -11.33
N TRP A 613 25.90 8.13 -12.41
CA TRP A 613 25.17 6.90 -12.64
C TRP A 613 25.58 5.78 -11.70
N VAL A 614 24.73 5.44 -10.75
CA VAL A 614 24.88 4.34 -9.79
C VAL A 614 24.05 3.16 -10.26
N VAL A 615 24.71 2.02 -10.47
CA VAL A 615 24.06 0.77 -10.87
C VAL A 615 23.25 0.21 -9.69
N LEU A 616 22.02 -0.22 -9.96
CA LEU A 616 21.17 -0.83 -8.95
C LEU A 616 21.63 -2.27 -8.67
N PRO A 617 21.43 -2.77 -7.43
CA PRO A 617 21.84 -4.12 -7.08
C PRO A 617 21.07 -5.16 -7.89
N VAL A 618 21.80 -6.20 -8.35
CA VAL A 618 21.26 -7.31 -9.13
C VAL A 618 21.35 -8.58 -8.28
N GLU A 619 20.31 -9.40 -8.33
CA GLU A 619 20.37 -10.73 -7.70
C GLU A 619 21.28 -11.68 -8.48
N PRO A 620 21.91 -12.66 -7.82
CA PRO A 620 22.75 -13.64 -8.50
C PRO A 620 21.93 -14.60 -9.37
N SER A 621 22.52 -15.06 -10.46
CA SER A 621 21.96 -16.15 -11.28
C SER A 621 21.89 -17.45 -10.50
N THR A 622 20.98 -18.35 -10.87
CA THR A 622 20.81 -19.68 -10.26
C THR A 622 21.22 -20.76 -11.25
N SER A 623 21.96 -21.79 -10.81
CA SER A 623 22.33 -22.93 -11.64
C SER A 623 21.12 -23.87 -11.79
N THR A 624 20.92 -24.40 -12.99
CA THR A 624 19.82 -25.34 -13.33
C THR A 624 20.37 -26.71 -13.75
N TYR A 625 20.64 -26.88 -15.04
CA TYR A 625 21.09 -28.14 -15.63
C TYR A 625 22.54 -28.07 -16.13
N PRO A 626 23.26 -29.22 -16.23
CA PRO A 626 24.61 -29.27 -16.74
C PRO A 626 24.73 -28.78 -18.18
N LYS A 627 25.77 -28.00 -18.48
CA LYS A 627 26.04 -27.38 -19.78
C LYS A 627 26.01 -28.37 -20.95
N ASN A 628 26.66 -29.53 -20.82
CA ASN A 628 26.77 -30.53 -21.88
C ASN A 628 25.42 -31.10 -22.37
N ILE A 629 24.40 -31.11 -21.51
CA ILE A 629 23.05 -31.57 -21.89
C ILE A 629 22.36 -30.46 -22.68
N LEU A 630 22.41 -29.24 -22.17
CA LEU A 630 21.80 -28.08 -22.80
C LEU A 630 22.40 -27.79 -24.20
N GLU A 631 23.72 -27.91 -24.36
CA GLU A 631 24.38 -27.77 -25.64
C GLU A 631 23.87 -28.77 -26.70
N ASN A 632 23.69 -30.05 -26.28
CA ASN A 632 23.10 -31.06 -27.14
C ASN A 632 21.66 -30.72 -27.55
N ASP A 633 20.85 -30.32 -26.58
CA ASP A 633 19.46 -29.93 -26.84
C ASP A 633 19.37 -28.75 -27.79
N VAL A 634 20.16 -27.70 -27.54
CA VAL A 634 20.16 -26.48 -28.39
C VAL A 634 20.65 -26.77 -29.81
N GLN A 635 21.70 -27.60 -29.98
CA GLN A 635 22.15 -28.02 -31.33
C GLN A 635 21.02 -28.66 -32.11
N ASN A 636 20.21 -29.52 -31.46
CA ASN A 636 19.10 -30.19 -32.08
C ASN A 636 17.85 -29.28 -32.30
N PHE A 637 17.68 -28.24 -31.47
CA PHE A 637 16.63 -27.22 -31.64
C PHE A 637 17.03 -26.07 -32.58
N SER A 638 18.29 -26.05 -33.08
CA SER A 638 18.78 -24.98 -33.93
C SER A 638 18.06 -24.94 -35.28
N ILE A 639 17.88 -23.71 -35.78
CA ILE A 639 17.29 -23.48 -37.11
C ILE A 639 18.42 -23.49 -38.10
N ALA A 640 18.33 -24.37 -39.12
CA ALA A 640 19.37 -24.51 -40.14
C ALA A 640 19.68 -23.18 -40.83
N GLY A 641 21.00 -22.83 -40.91
CA GLY A 641 21.48 -21.61 -41.51
C GLY A 641 21.38 -20.35 -40.66
N THR A 642 20.93 -20.45 -39.39
CA THR A 642 20.88 -19.35 -38.42
C THR A 642 21.64 -19.70 -37.16
N ALA A 643 22.06 -18.68 -36.40
CA ALA A 643 22.64 -18.89 -35.04
C ALA A 643 21.55 -18.84 -33.95
N THR A 644 20.35 -19.34 -34.25
CA THR A 644 19.19 -19.29 -33.32
C THR A 644 18.59 -20.68 -33.16
N TRP A 645 17.96 -20.90 -32.03
CA TRP A 645 17.14 -22.04 -31.71
C TRP A 645 15.70 -21.60 -31.40
N GLN A 646 14.72 -22.48 -31.54
CA GLN A 646 13.31 -22.18 -31.31
C GLN A 646 12.53 -23.43 -30.90
N ALA A 647 11.50 -23.25 -30.06
CA ALA A 647 10.46 -24.26 -29.84
C ALA A 647 9.09 -23.58 -29.71
N ILE A 648 8.05 -24.26 -30.16
CA ILE A 648 6.67 -23.78 -30.20
C ILE A 648 5.81 -24.71 -29.32
N GLY A 649 4.77 -24.17 -28.72
CA GLY A 649 3.80 -24.97 -27.97
C GLY A 649 2.42 -24.34 -27.99
N GLN A 650 1.43 -25.15 -27.65
CA GLN A 650 0.04 -24.70 -27.49
C GLN A 650 -0.52 -25.16 -26.15
N ALA A 651 -1.41 -24.36 -25.59
CA ALA A 651 -2.14 -24.72 -24.38
C ALA A 651 -3.62 -24.39 -24.52
N GLN A 652 -4.45 -25.21 -23.91
CA GLN A 652 -5.90 -24.98 -23.87
C GLN A 652 -6.24 -24.11 -22.68
N THR A 653 -7.07 -23.09 -22.91
CA THR A 653 -7.66 -22.23 -21.87
C THR A 653 -9.19 -22.24 -21.98
N GLU A 654 -9.89 -21.62 -21.04
CA GLU A 654 -11.34 -21.47 -21.09
C GLU A 654 -11.78 -20.57 -22.26
N GLU A 655 -10.92 -19.64 -22.69
CA GLU A 655 -11.18 -18.68 -23.79
C GLU A 655 -10.77 -19.24 -25.17
N GLY A 656 -10.07 -20.37 -25.22
CA GLY A 656 -9.59 -20.98 -26.47
C GLY A 656 -8.16 -21.50 -26.35
N ILE A 657 -7.53 -21.68 -27.50
CA ILE A 657 -6.14 -22.15 -27.61
C ILE A 657 -5.22 -20.94 -27.61
N ILE A 658 -4.21 -20.97 -26.76
CA ILE A 658 -3.10 -20.00 -26.78
C ILE A 658 -1.88 -20.63 -27.42
N THR A 659 -1.08 -19.80 -28.07
CA THR A 659 0.17 -20.22 -28.71
C THR A 659 1.37 -19.61 -28.02
N TRP A 660 2.35 -20.45 -27.70
CA TRP A 660 3.65 -20.07 -27.19
C TRP A 660 4.75 -20.22 -28.24
N ALA A 661 5.74 -19.32 -28.17
CA ALA A 661 7.03 -19.49 -28.80
C ALA A 661 8.16 -19.12 -27.84
N ILE A 662 9.15 -19.98 -27.69
CA ILE A 662 10.44 -19.65 -27.11
C ILE A 662 11.54 -19.73 -28.13
N ALA A 663 12.50 -18.82 -28.04
CA ALA A 663 13.62 -18.80 -28.98
C ALA A 663 14.83 -18.12 -28.34
N GLY A 664 16.01 -18.34 -28.90
CA GLY A 664 17.23 -17.70 -28.41
C GLY A 664 18.40 -17.91 -29.33
N THR A 665 19.56 -17.37 -28.97
CA THR A 665 20.82 -17.61 -29.67
C THR A 665 21.44 -18.93 -29.26
N VAL A 666 22.14 -19.58 -30.16
CA VAL A 666 22.93 -20.78 -29.83
C VAL A 666 24.14 -20.38 -28.95
N PRO A 667 24.65 -21.27 -28.05
CA PRO A 667 25.77 -20.96 -27.17
C PRO A 667 27.05 -20.52 -27.87
N ASP A 668 27.27 -20.97 -29.12
CA ASP A 668 28.44 -20.59 -29.93
C ASP A 668 28.33 -19.22 -30.59
N TRP A 669 27.20 -18.52 -30.38
CA TRP A 669 27.02 -17.16 -30.90
C TRP A 669 28.01 -16.18 -30.23
N GLN A 670 28.77 -15.43 -31.07
CA GLN A 670 29.82 -14.52 -30.62
C GLN A 670 29.29 -13.13 -30.16
N GLY A 671 28.01 -12.85 -30.36
CA GLY A 671 27.36 -11.61 -29.91
C GLY A 671 26.73 -11.76 -28.53
N THR A 672 25.87 -10.83 -28.18
CA THR A 672 25.07 -10.88 -26.94
C THR A 672 24.16 -12.11 -26.94
N PRO A 673 24.22 -13.00 -25.95
CA PRO A 673 23.30 -14.12 -25.86
C PRO A 673 21.89 -13.63 -25.55
N LEU A 674 20.91 -14.06 -26.34
CA LEU A 674 19.53 -13.61 -26.28
C LEU A 674 18.58 -14.76 -25.97
N ALA A 675 17.52 -14.47 -25.26
CA ALA A 675 16.38 -15.35 -25.07
C ALA A 675 15.06 -14.59 -25.16
N LEU A 676 14.06 -15.24 -25.76
CA LEU A 676 12.75 -14.67 -26.02
C LEU A 676 11.67 -15.65 -25.59
N ALA A 677 10.59 -15.12 -25.01
CA ALA A 677 9.32 -15.81 -24.89
C ALA A 677 8.19 -14.93 -25.44
N LEU A 678 7.33 -15.54 -26.22
CA LEU A 678 6.12 -14.93 -26.81
C LEU A 678 4.92 -15.80 -26.46
N VAL A 679 3.84 -15.18 -26.04
CA VAL A 679 2.51 -15.79 -25.94
C VAL A 679 1.53 -15.00 -26.81
N LEU A 680 0.71 -15.69 -27.59
CA LEU A 680 -0.43 -15.16 -28.31
C LEU A 680 -1.71 -15.79 -27.76
N GLU A 681 -2.71 -14.97 -27.41
CA GLU A 681 -4.03 -15.46 -26.97
C GLU A 681 -4.88 -15.87 -28.22
N GLU A 682 -4.25 -16.57 -29.16
CA GLU A 682 -4.87 -17.13 -30.37
C GLU A 682 -4.16 -18.41 -30.83
N ASP A 683 -4.88 -19.24 -31.57
CA ASP A 683 -4.32 -20.44 -32.22
C ASP A 683 -3.60 -20.07 -33.51
N ASN A 684 -2.33 -19.65 -33.38
CA ASN A 684 -1.53 -19.24 -34.56
C ASN A 684 -0.04 -19.53 -34.40
N PRO A 685 0.37 -20.81 -34.39
CA PRO A 685 1.77 -21.20 -34.18
C PRO A 685 2.71 -20.73 -35.31
N GLY A 686 2.24 -20.59 -36.54
CA GLY A 686 3.02 -20.08 -37.68
C GLY A 686 3.39 -18.61 -37.50
N LEU A 687 2.44 -17.80 -37.00
CA LEU A 687 2.69 -16.39 -36.71
C LEU A 687 3.64 -16.24 -35.49
N ALA A 688 3.42 -17.00 -34.41
CA ALA A 688 4.28 -16.96 -33.23
C ALA A 688 5.74 -17.30 -33.60
N SER A 689 5.96 -18.33 -34.42
CA SER A 689 7.29 -18.69 -34.94
C SER A 689 7.92 -17.57 -35.77
N SER A 690 7.14 -16.95 -36.65
CA SER A 690 7.60 -15.86 -37.51
C SER A 690 8.00 -14.61 -36.71
N ILE A 691 7.18 -14.21 -35.74
CA ILE A 691 7.48 -13.06 -34.85
C ILE A 691 8.75 -13.33 -34.05
N ALA A 692 8.88 -14.49 -33.41
CA ALA A 692 10.04 -14.84 -32.58
C ALA A 692 11.33 -14.81 -33.43
N THR A 693 11.33 -15.41 -34.61
CA THR A 693 12.47 -15.41 -35.54
C THR A 693 12.82 -13.98 -35.98
N LYS A 694 11.84 -13.18 -36.36
CA LYS A 694 12.05 -11.81 -36.85
C LYS A 694 12.66 -10.90 -35.79
N VAL A 695 12.10 -10.92 -34.54
CA VAL A 695 12.62 -10.14 -33.42
C VAL A 695 14.07 -10.53 -33.12
N LEU A 696 14.39 -11.81 -33.04
CA LEU A 696 15.76 -12.26 -32.78
C LEU A 696 16.73 -11.83 -33.91
N THR A 697 16.35 -12.05 -35.19
CA THR A 697 17.22 -11.72 -36.32
C THR A 697 17.53 -10.23 -36.36
N GLU A 698 16.54 -9.37 -36.09
CA GLU A 698 16.73 -7.92 -36.06
C GLU A 698 17.56 -7.46 -34.87
N THR A 699 17.52 -8.19 -33.75
CA THR A 699 18.34 -7.88 -32.58
C THR A 699 19.79 -8.31 -32.75
N MET A 700 20.06 -9.32 -33.56
CA MET A 700 21.40 -9.84 -33.84
C MET A 700 22.16 -9.02 -34.89
N GLN A 701 21.50 -8.15 -35.64
CA GLN A 701 22.11 -7.20 -36.62
C GLN A 701 22.60 -5.95 -35.90
#